data_0d7cf1942d544f543570104b00b0e1e5
#
_entry.id   0d7cf1942d544f543570104b00b0e1e5
#
_cell.length_a   1.000
_cell.length_b   1.000
_cell.length_c   1.000
_cell.angle_alpha   90.00
_cell.angle_beta   90.00
_cell.angle_gamma   90.00
#
_symmetry.space_group_name_H-M   'P 1'
#
loop_
_entity.id
_entity.type
_entity.pdbx_description
1 polymer ?
#
loop_
_entity_poly.entity_id
_entity_poly.type
_entity_poly.pdbx_seq_one_letter_code
_entity_poly.pdbx_strand_id
1 'polypeptide(L)'
;MTFPLRFLICNGFMALLLGAFLLLKKLFRRHMTIHTQYVLWWVFLFALALRFLPSRLIFPEWLLSWTGEGLLDGSVRVLSGTAASKARESAQALGITDYALAEAPAVNRGFFLALWGIWGAGMTAAAGYLFRSVRQIRRLRRNAFLITADTEPELYALYASCLGELGIRRKIRLYASCTLESPVSYGIFLPRILVPQDLDIQLSREEIRFIFLHELQHYRHRDALLNSLACLLQILYWFNPLIWYAFSLLRRDREIACDRAVLRAAGQEQRANYGYTLVKYAQKLGNGTFLSPLSGMSAEGKALKNRLSEIVDYRPDSLVRKIKSAGLFLLAAALVYAASPILGVRASDASASLSGLAWEEAGLSELFDGRTGSFVLYDTANNKYAVYNPSLGTKRVSPDSTYKIYSALFALESGVLAADDSTLAWDGTSQPYAAWERDQTLKSAMENSVNWYFQELDARMGLSALTDAFSEISYGNADLSGGISQYWAESSLKISPLEQTQLLAQLLDNAWDCAPKNIQAVKDALYLGEFLGGSLYGKTGTGSTAGQNTNGWFVGFLEKDGNTWTFAANLQAGGSDTAQAAATDDAARRGTSDDAARTGSSSASAARTGGSSDNARISGFAAAQIALEALEIYNSSAQVCAHAAQTVRT
;
A
#
# COMPACT_ATOMS: atom_id res chain seq x y z
N MET A 1 4.19 -3.93 -9.37
CA MET A 1 3.82 -5.26 -8.79
C MET A 1 2.33 -5.33 -8.56
N THR A 2 1.67 -6.43 -8.95
CA THR A 2 0.24 -6.64 -8.68
C THR A 2 0.00 -6.93 -7.19
N PHE A 3 -1.18 -6.54 -6.67
CA PHE A 3 -1.57 -6.74 -5.27
C PHE A 3 -1.26 -8.15 -4.73
N PRO A 4 -1.55 -9.28 -5.43
CA PRO A 4 -1.28 -10.61 -4.89
C PRO A 4 0.20 -10.89 -4.61
N LEU A 5 1.09 -10.45 -5.47
CA LEU A 5 2.53 -10.66 -5.28
C LEU A 5 3.07 -9.80 -4.13
N ARG A 6 2.66 -8.52 -4.07
CA ARG A 6 2.97 -7.65 -2.92
C ARG A 6 2.43 -8.23 -1.61
N PHE A 7 1.20 -8.76 -1.64
CA PHE A 7 0.60 -9.40 -0.48
C PHE A 7 1.40 -10.63 -0.01
N LEU A 8 1.90 -11.46 -0.92
CA LEU A 8 2.75 -12.61 -0.59
C LEU A 8 4.10 -12.20 0.00
N ILE A 9 4.80 -11.24 -0.61
CA ILE A 9 6.09 -10.73 -0.10
C ILE A 9 5.89 -10.11 1.29
N CYS A 10 4.88 -9.29 1.44
CA CYS A 10 4.53 -8.71 2.72
C CYS A 10 4.17 -9.78 3.78
N ASN A 11 3.64 -10.95 3.39
CA ASN A 11 3.43 -12.07 4.32
C ASN A 11 4.73 -12.66 4.85
N GLY A 12 5.81 -12.67 4.05
CA GLY A 12 7.15 -13.03 4.51
C GLY A 12 7.64 -12.11 5.64
N PHE A 13 7.56 -10.80 5.43
CA PHE A 13 7.89 -9.80 6.47
C PHE A 13 7.00 -9.93 7.71
N MET A 14 5.71 -10.23 7.52
CA MET A 14 4.81 -10.47 8.66
C MET A 14 5.17 -11.72 9.44
N ALA A 15 5.61 -12.76 8.78
CA ALA A 15 6.08 -13.97 9.47
C ALA A 15 7.30 -13.65 10.34
N LEU A 16 8.24 -12.83 9.84
CA LEU A 16 9.40 -12.35 10.60
C LEU A 16 8.97 -11.49 11.79
N LEU A 17 8.07 -10.55 11.58
CA LEU A 17 7.56 -9.67 12.65
C LEU A 17 6.78 -10.45 13.70
N LEU A 18 5.98 -11.43 13.30
CA LEU A 18 5.31 -12.35 14.20
C LEU A 18 6.32 -13.19 14.99
N GLY A 19 7.35 -13.70 14.34
CA GLY A 19 8.44 -14.42 14.98
C GLY A 19 9.14 -13.55 16.03
N ALA A 20 9.48 -12.32 15.69
CA ALA A 20 10.07 -11.34 16.60
C ALA A 20 9.14 -11.00 17.78
N PHE A 21 7.84 -10.80 17.53
CA PHE A 21 6.83 -10.59 18.56
C PHE A 21 6.74 -11.76 19.53
N LEU A 22 6.69 -12.99 19.04
CA LEU A 22 6.63 -14.19 19.86
C LEU A 22 7.93 -14.41 20.65
N LEU A 23 9.08 -14.11 20.07
CA LEU A 23 10.39 -14.17 20.73
C LEU A 23 10.48 -13.13 21.85
N LEU A 24 10.12 -11.88 21.59
CA LEU A 24 10.04 -10.81 22.59
C LEU A 24 9.11 -11.21 23.76
N LYS A 25 7.92 -11.72 23.44
CA LYS A 25 6.98 -12.19 24.45
C LYS A 25 7.56 -13.33 25.29
N LYS A 26 8.27 -14.28 24.68
CA LYS A 26 8.94 -15.39 25.39
C LYS A 26 10.08 -14.88 26.28
N LEU A 27 10.91 -13.96 25.77
CA LEU A 27 12.07 -13.40 26.47
C LEU A 27 11.65 -12.58 27.70
N PHE A 28 10.64 -11.72 27.53
CA PHE A 28 10.17 -10.83 28.60
C PHE A 28 9.02 -11.40 29.43
N ARG A 29 8.63 -12.67 29.25
CA ARG A 29 7.53 -13.31 29.97
C ARG A 29 7.62 -13.13 31.51
N ARG A 30 8.83 -13.23 32.07
CA ARG A 30 9.07 -13.09 33.52
C ARG A 30 8.88 -11.66 34.04
N HIS A 31 9.07 -10.66 33.18
CA HIS A 31 8.99 -9.24 33.50
C HIS A 31 7.60 -8.65 33.27
N MET A 32 6.77 -9.33 32.48
CA MET A 32 5.42 -8.88 32.12
C MET A 32 4.36 -9.52 33.01
N THR A 33 3.32 -8.75 33.33
CA THR A 33 2.11 -9.31 33.95
C THR A 33 1.35 -10.15 32.91
N ILE A 34 0.58 -11.16 33.36
CA ILE A 34 -0.23 -12.01 32.47
C ILE A 34 -1.26 -11.15 31.71
N HIS A 35 -1.85 -10.16 32.41
CA HIS A 35 -2.78 -9.22 31.79
C HIS A 35 -2.12 -8.47 30.63
N THR A 36 -0.91 -7.94 30.80
CA THR A 36 -0.17 -7.25 29.73
C THR A 36 0.19 -8.19 28.59
N GLN A 37 0.59 -9.44 28.87
CA GLN A 37 0.85 -10.45 27.83
C GLN A 37 -0.39 -10.75 27.00
N TYR A 38 -1.58 -10.67 27.60
CA TYR A 38 -2.85 -10.85 26.89
C TYR A 38 -3.23 -9.57 26.10
N VAL A 39 -3.16 -8.39 26.70
CA VAL A 39 -3.49 -7.13 26.04
C VAL A 39 -2.55 -6.84 24.84
N LEU A 40 -1.31 -7.31 24.89
CA LEU A 40 -0.35 -7.17 23.79
C LEU A 40 -0.85 -7.81 22.48
N TRP A 41 -1.75 -8.80 22.54
CA TRP A 41 -2.38 -9.37 21.36
C TRP A 41 -3.26 -8.37 20.59
N TRP A 42 -3.84 -7.38 21.27
CA TRP A 42 -4.59 -6.32 20.60
C TRP A 42 -3.70 -5.48 19.68
N VAL A 43 -2.47 -5.17 20.14
CA VAL A 43 -1.48 -4.44 19.32
C VAL A 43 -1.13 -5.27 18.08
N PHE A 44 -0.91 -6.56 18.26
CA PHE A 44 -0.59 -7.45 17.14
C PHE A 44 -1.75 -7.61 16.15
N LEU A 45 -2.97 -7.82 16.62
CA LEU A 45 -4.15 -7.93 15.76
C LEU A 45 -4.43 -6.63 15.01
N PHE A 46 -4.21 -5.50 15.67
CA PHE A 46 -4.31 -4.18 15.05
C PHE A 46 -3.27 -4.02 13.92
N ALA A 47 -2.02 -4.41 14.15
CA ALA A 47 -0.97 -4.40 13.12
C ALA A 47 -1.33 -5.26 11.89
N LEU A 48 -1.92 -6.44 12.12
CA LEU A 48 -2.42 -7.29 11.03
C LEU A 48 -3.58 -6.65 10.27
N ALA A 49 -4.47 -5.94 10.95
CA ALA A 49 -5.64 -5.30 10.36
C ALA A 49 -5.27 -4.01 9.60
N LEU A 50 -4.25 -3.27 10.05
CA LEU A 50 -3.79 -2.01 9.43
C LEU A 50 -3.54 -2.12 7.93
N ARG A 51 -3.13 -3.28 7.43
CA ARG A 51 -2.88 -3.54 6.00
C ARG A 51 -4.09 -3.40 5.11
N PHE A 52 -5.27 -3.63 5.65
CA PHE A 52 -6.53 -3.59 4.90
C PHE A 52 -7.25 -2.25 5.07
N LEU A 53 -6.74 -1.38 5.95
CA LEU A 53 -7.30 -0.05 6.16
C LEU A 53 -6.70 0.95 5.17
N PRO A 54 -7.52 1.88 4.62
CA PRO A 54 -7.03 2.99 3.82
C PRO A 54 -6.06 3.86 4.63
N SER A 55 -4.97 4.32 4.02
CA SER A 55 -3.96 5.17 4.69
C SER A 55 -4.55 6.44 5.33
N ARG A 56 -5.60 7.00 4.74
CA ARG A 56 -6.35 8.16 5.28
C ARG A 56 -6.98 7.94 6.65
N LEU A 57 -7.27 6.68 7.04
CA LEU A 57 -7.79 6.34 8.37
C LEU A 57 -6.69 6.15 9.42
N ILE A 58 -5.45 5.96 9.00
CA ILE A 58 -4.30 5.71 9.88
C ILE A 58 -3.62 7.01 10.28
N PHE A 59 -3.57 7.97 9.35
CA PHE A 59 -3.04 9.32 9.56
C PHE A 59 -4.15 10.32 9.20
N PRO A 60 -4.99 10.73 10.16
CA PRO A 60 -5.99 11.74 9.92
C PRO A 60 -5.30 13.08 9.57
N GLU A 61 -5.79 13.74 8.53
CA GLU A 61 -5.24 14.98 7.96
C GLU A 61 -5.07 16.11 8.99
N TRP A 62 -5.84 16.12 10.08
CA TRP A 62 -5.69 17.07 11.18
C TRP A 62 -4.36 16.95 11.94
N LEU A 63 -3.67 15.81 11.87
CA LEU A 63 -2.34 15.65 12.48
C LEU A 63 -1.24 16.26 11.59
N LEU A 64 -1.50 16.39 10.28
CA LEU A 64 -0.61 17.02 9.30
C LEU A 64 -0.87 18.52 9.18
N SER A 65 -2.07 19.00 9.52
CA SER A 65 -2.44 20.43 9.43
C SER A 65 -1.88 21.32 10.56
N TRP A 66 -1.14 20.77 11.50
CA TRP A 66 -0.44 21.58 12.53
C TRP A 66 0.82 22.30 12.00
N THR A 67 1.16 22.12 10.73
CA THR A 67 2.18 22.90 10.03
C THR A 67 1.48 23.83 9.02
N GLY A 68 1.02 24.95 9.51
CA GLY A 68 0.71 26.24 8.88
C GLY A 68 0.24 26.26 7.42
N GLU A 69 -1.07 26.36 7.18
CA GLU A 69 -1.62 26.91 5.94
C GLU A 69 -1.70 28.43 6.03
N GLY A 70 -1.03 29.10 5.08
CA GLY A 70 -1.17 30.55 4.84
C GLY A 70 -1.81 30.79 3.48
N LEU A 71 -2.95 31.41 3.50
CA LEU A 71 -3.73 31.92 2.36
C LEU A 71 -2.89 32.80 1.42
N LEU A 72 -2.99 32.57 0.11
CA LEU A 72 -3.02 33.63 -0.91
C LEU A 72 -3.69 33.09 -2.19
N ASP A 73 -4.87 33.63 -2.46
CA ASP A 73 -5.67 33.43 -3.67
C ASP A 73 -5.25 34.48 -4.72
N GLY A 74 -4.81 34.03 -5.90
CA GLY A 74 -4.44 34.91 -7.01
C GLY A 74 -4.61 34.20 -8.35
N SER A 75 -5.81 34.21 -8.91
CA SER A 75 -6.10 33.64 -10.23
C SER A 75 -5.64 34.57 -11.37
N VAL A 76 -4.75 34.09 -12.23
CA VAL A 76 -4.39 34.73 -13.51
C VAL A 76 -5.38 34.25 -14.59
N ARG A 77 -6.07 35.21 -15.24
CA ARG A 77 -6.93 34.94 -16.40
C ARG A 77 -6.12 34.85 -17.68
N VAL A 78 -6.27 33.77 -18.40
CA VAL A 78 -5.64 33.52 -19.71
C VAL A 78 -6.64 33.79 -20.84
N LEU A 79 -6.19 34.45 -21.89
CA LEU A 79 -6.90 34.73 -23.14
C LEU A 79 -6.73 33.55 -24.12
N SER A 80 -7.84 33.01 -24.60
CA SER A 80 -7.86 31.79 -25.45
C SER A 80 -8.01 32.08 -26.93
N GLY A 81 -7.49 31.21 -27.78
CA GLY A 81 -8.05 30.92 -29.11
C GLY A 81 -7.12 30.69 -30.28
N THR A 82 -5.78 30.99 -30.23
CA THR A 82 -4.90 30.83 -31.39
C THR A 82 -3.62 30.03 -31.13
N ALA A 83 -3.43 29.56 -29.93
CA ALA A 83 -2.16 28.97 -29.47
C ALA A 83 -1.97 27.50 -29.89
N ALA A 84 -3.00 26.67 -29.91
CA ALA A 84 -2.88 25.21 -30.11
C ALA A 84 -2.32 24.79 -31.48
N SER A 85 -2.58 25.54 -32.56
CA SER A 85 -2.01 25.25 -33.89
C SER A 85 -0.53 25.58 -33.94
N LYS A 86 -0.10 26.64 -33.25
CA LYS A 86 1.26 27.14 -33.23
C LYS A 86 2.20 26.22 -32.43
N ALA A 87 1.73 25.71 -31.28
CA ALA A 87 2.48 24.76 -30.47
C ALA A 87 2.77 23.43 -31.20
N ARG A 88 1.83 23.00 -32.05
CA ARG A 88 2.03 21.81 -32.89
C ARG A 88 3.10 22.03 -33.96
N GLU A 89 3.08 23.19 -34.61
CA GLU A 89 4.11 23.59 -35.58
C GLU A 89 5.48 23.73 -34.91
N SER A 90 5.54 24.33 -33.72
CA SER A 90 6.78 24.48 -32.95
C SER A 90 7.35 23.12 -32.53
N ALA A 91 6.55 22.19 -32.04
CA ALA A 91 7.00 20.86 -31.66
C ALA A 91 7.54 20.06 -32.88
N GLN A 92 6.90 20.20 -34.05
CA GLN A 92 7.38 19.59 -35.27
C GLN A 92 8.65 20.24 -35.84
N ALA A 93 8.75 21.56 -35.76
CA ALA A 93 9.94 22.31 -36.17
C ALA A 93 11.18 22.00 -35.33
N LEU A 94 10.98 21.72 -34.03
CA LEU A 94 12.02 21.29 -33.09
C LEU A 94 12.38 19.80 -33.21
N GLY A 95 11.79 19.07 -34.16
CA GLY A 95 12.10 17.65 -34.42
C GLY A 95 11.73 16.72 -33.24
N ILE A 96 10.79 17.14 -32.37
CA ILE A 96 10.36 16.32 -31.24
C ILE A 96 9.67 15.07 -31.76
N THR A 97 10.31 13.92 -31.59
CA THR A 97 9.80 12.62 -31.99
C THR A 97 9.35 11.83 -30.75
N ASP A 98 8.29 11.06 -30.90
CA ASP A 98 7.75 10.20 -29.86
C ASP A 98 7.74 8.74 -30.33
N TYR A 99 8.65 7.96 -29.79
CA TYR A 99 8.75 6.52 -30.05
C TYR A 99 8.12 5.77 -28.88
N ALA A 100 6.82 5.51 -28.99
CA ALA A 100 6.06 4.79 -27.98
C ALA A 100 6.30 3.28 -28.08
N LEU A 101 7.25 2.76 -27.32
CA LEU A 101 7.36 1.32 -27.06
C LEU A 101 7.86 1.09 -25.62
N ALA A 102 7.00 1.32 -24.69
CA ALA A 102 7.06 0.66 -23.41
C ALA A 102 5.89 -0.34 -23.36
N GLU A 103 5.98 -1.45 -24.08
CA GLU A 103 5.13 -2.58 -23.74
C GLU A 103 5.57 -3.05 -22.36
N ALA A 104 4.76 -2.73 -21.34
CA ALA A 104 4.87 -3.44 -20.07
C ALA A 104 4.88 -4.94 -20.40
N PRO A 105 5.84 -5.73 -19.83
CA PRO A 105 5.89 -7.16 -20.11
C PRO A 105 4.49 -7.70 -19.92
N ALA A 106 4.03 -8.53 -20.84
CA ALA A 106 2.72 -9.17 -20.76
C ALA A 106 2.72 -9.98 -19.47
N VAL A 107 2.40 -9.29 -18.39
CA VAL A 107 2.23 -9.91 -17.07
C VAL A 107 1.16 -10.95 -17.28
N ASN A 108 1.51 -12.22 -17.12
CA ASN A 108 0.62 -13.33 -17.39
C ASN A 108 -0.65 -13.15 -16.55
N ARG A 109 -1.64 -12.46 -17.11
CA ARG A 109 -2.94 -12.16 -16.45
C ARG A 109 -3.55 -13.44 -15.88
N GLY A 110 -3.39 -14.57 -16.57
CA GLY A 110 -3.86 -15.87 -16.12
C GLY A 110 -3.23 -16.31 -14.81
N PHE A 111 -1.93 -16.09 -14.63
CA PHE A 111 -1.24 -16.40 -13.36
C PHE A 111 -1.80 -15.58 -12.19
N PHE A 112 -2.01 -14.29 -12.35
CA PHE A 112 -2.56 -13.45 -11.28
C PHE A 112 -4.04 -13.72 -11.01
N LEU A 113 -4.84 -14.02 -12.04
CA LEU A 113 -6.23 -14.46 -11.87
C LEU A 113 -6.29 -15.79 -11.13
N ALA A 114 -5.41 -16.74 -11.45
CA ALA A 114 -5.32 -18.00 -10.73
C ALA A 114 -4.94 -17.80 -9.25
N LEU A 115 -3.97 -16.90 -8.98
CA LEU A 115 -3.56 -16.58 -7.61
C LEU A 115 -4.70 -15.92 -6.80
N TRP A 116 -5.45 -15.00 -7.40
CA TRP A 116 -6.66 -14.42 -6.83
C TRP A 116 -7.75 -15.48 -6.61
N GLY A 117 -7.92 -16.38 -7.58
CA GLY A 117 -8.88 -17.50 -7.50
C GLY A 117 -8.57 -18.43 -6.33
N ILE A 118 -7.31 -18.86 -6.19
CA ILE A 118 -6.84 -19.72 -5.10
C ILE A 118 -7.04 -19.03 -3.74
N TRP A 119 -6.64 -17.76 -3.62
CA TRP A 119 -6.81 -17.00 -2.38
C TRP A 119 -8.29 -16.83 -2.02
N GLY A 120 -9.14 -16.46 -2.98
CA GLY A 120 -10.59 -16.32 -2.79
C GLY A 120 -11.29 -17.63 -2.45
N ALA A 121 -10.91 -18.73 -3.10
CA ALA A 121 -11.44 -20.07 -2.79
C ALA A 121 -11.10 -20.49 -1.36
N GLY A 122 -9.85 -20.30 -0.92
CA GLY A 122 -9.44 -20.58 0.45
C GLY A 122 -10.14 -19.70 1.48
N MET A 123 -10.34 -18.41 1.20
CA MET A 123 -11.14 -17.52 2.05
C MET A 123 -12.58 -18.00 2.16
N THR A 124 -13.19 -18.40 1.05
CA THR A 124 -14.58 -18.90 1.02
C THR A 124 -14.71 -20.19 1.83
N ALA A 125 -13.75 -21.11 1.70
CA ALA A 125 -13.71 -22.34 2.48
C ALA A 125 -13.55 -22.06 3.99
N ALA A 126 -12.62 -21.17 4.38
CA ALA A 126 -12.41 -20.77 5.77
C ALA A 126 -13.63 -20.03 6.35
N ALA A 127 -14.25 -19.15 5.59
CA ALA A 127 -15.48 -18.45 5.98
C ALA A 127 -16.64 -19.42 6.14
N GLY A 128 -16.81 -20.37 5.23
CA GLY A 128 -17.82 -21.44 5.30
C GLY A 128 -17.69 -22.29 6.56
N TYR A 129 -16.44 -22.66 6.90
CA TYR A 129 -16.14 -23.40 8.12
C TYR A 129 -16.51 -22.60 9.39
N LEU A 130 -16.14 -21.34 9.47
CA LEU A 130 -16.50 -20.47 10.60
C LEU A 130 -18.02 -20.21 10.66
N PHE A 131 -18.66 -20.03 9.51
CA PHE A 131 -20.10 -19.86 9.45
C PHE A 131 -20.86 -21.10 9.97
N ARG A 132 -20.34 -22.30 9.66
CA ARG A 132 -20.87 -23.56 10.21
C ARG A 132 -20.80 -23.57 11.74
N SER A 133 -19.67 -23.14 12.32
CA SER A 133 -19.50 -23.03 13.77
C SER A 133 -20.48 -22.01 14.40
N VAL A 134 -20.66 -20.85 13.77
CA VAL A 134 -21.65 -19.85 14.23
C VAL A 134 -23.08 -20.39 14.15
N ARG A 135 -23.42 -21.11 13.08
CA ARG A 135 -24.74 -21.77 12.96
C ARG A 135 -24.95 -22.81 14.06
N GLN A 136 -23.94 -23.54 14.46
CA GLN A 136 -24.00 -24.52 15.54
C GLN A 136 -24.30 -23.84 16.88
N ILE A 137 -23.60 -22.74 17.22
CA ILE A 137 -23.88 -21.93 18.42
C ILE A 137 -25.31 -21.37 18.38
N ARG A 138 -25.81 -20.92 17.23
CA ARG A 138 -27.19 -20.45 17.07
C ARG A 138 -28.21 -21.57 17.28
N ARG A 139 -27.91 -22.79 16.87
CA ARG A 139 -28.78 -23.98 17.12
C ARG A 139 -28.82 -24.31 18.61
N LEU A 140 -27.67 -24.35 19.29
CA LEU A 140 -27.60 -24.56 20.75
C LEU A 140 -28.46 -23.53 21.51
N ARG A 141 -28.42 -22.26 21.08
CA ARG A 141 -29.26 -21.23 21.70
C ARG A 141 -30.77 -21.42 21.48
N ARG A 142 -31.19 -21.95 20.32
CA ARG A 142 -32.63 -22.16 20.04
C ARG A 142 -33.26 -23.21 20.98
N ASN A 143 -32.44 -24.12 21.46
CA ASN A 143 -32.84 -25.18 22.37
C ASN A 143 -32.52 -24.85 23.83
N ALA A 144 -32.19 -23.62 24.13
CA ALA A 144 -31.83 -23.14 25.47
C ALA A 144 -32.99 -22.33 26.06
N PHE A 145 -33.26 -22.47 27.33
CA PHE A 145 -34.24 -21.70 28.07
C PHE A 145 -33.57 -20.61 28.91
N LEU A 146 -34.25 -19.48 29.09
CA LEU A 146 -33.74 -18.34 29.84
C LEU A 146 -33.85 -18.63 31.33
N ILE A 147 -32.75 -18.46 32.06
CA ILE A 147 -32.72 -18.52 33.52
C ILE A 147 -33.07 -17.14 34.07
N THR A 148 -34.09 -17.09 34.91
CA THR A 148 -34.59 -15.88 35.62
C THR A 148 -34.78 -16.18 37.09
N ALA A 149 -35.11 -15.14 37.90
CA ALA A 149 -35.43 -15.33 39.28
C ALA A 149 -36.69 -16.21 39.51
N ASP A 150 -37.57 -16.27 38.51
CA ASP A 150 -38.80 -17.06 38.59
C ASP A 150 -38.60 -18.55 38.20
N THR A 151 -37.64 -18.82 37.28
CA THR A 151 -37.41 -20.16 36.76
C THR A 151 -36.38 -20.95 37.58
N GLU A 152 -35.32 -20.31 38.03
CA GLU A 152 -34.19 -20.91 38.77
C GLU A 152 -33.67 -19.86 39.82
N PRO A 153 -34.41 -19.66 40.91
CA PRO A 153 -34.13 -18.53 41.84
C PRO A 153 -32.75 -18.63 42.49
N GLU A 154 -32.30 -19.80 42.91
CA GLU A 154 -31.01 -19.99 43.58
C GLU A 154 -29.83 -19.75 42.62
N LEU A 155 -29.90 -20.34 41.43
CA LEU A 155 -28.85 -20.20 40.41
C LEU A 155 -28.77 -18.75 39.90
N TYR A 156 -29.93 -18.11 39.72
CA TYR A 156 -29.99 -16.70 39.30
C TYR A 156 -29.47 -15.77 40.37
N ALA A 157 -29.79 -16.01 41.67
CA ALA A 157 -29.28 -15.21 42.77
C ALA A 157 -27.75 -15.30 42.89
N LEU A 158 -27.17 -16.50 42.72
CA LEU A 158 -25.72 -16.70 42.68
C LEU A 158 -25.08 -15.96 41.51
N TYR A 159 -25.69 -16.05 40.31
CA TYR A 159 -25.23 -15.33 39.13
C TYR A 159 -25.29 -13.81 39.32
N ALA A 160 -26.37 -13.28 39.86
CA ALA A 160 -26.54 -11.86 40.16
C ALA A 160 -25.51 -11.35 41.18
N SER A 161 -25.20 -12.18 42.20
CA SER A 161 -24.11 -11.89 43.13
C SER A 161 -22.75 -11.76 42.45
N CYS A 162 -22.42 -12.67 41.51
CA CYS A 162 -21.18 -12.62 40.73
C CYS A 162 -21.10 -11.37 39.84
N LEU A 163 -22.22 -10.93 39.24
CA LEU A 163 -22.28 -9.68 38.46
C LEU A 163 -21.98 -8.48 39.36
N GLY A 164 -22.56 -8.43 40.57
CA GLY A 164 -22.31 -7.40 41.57
C GLY A 164 -20.85 -7.37 42.05
N GLU A 165 -20.28 -8.52 42.34
CA GLU A 165 -18.87 -8.69 42.74
C GLU A 165 -17.89 -8.15 41.68
N LEU A 166 -18.18 -8.35 40.42
CA LEU A 166 -17.35 -7.86 39.32
C LEU A 166 -17.69 -6.43 38.88
N GLY A 167 -18.70 -5.78 39.50
CA GLY A 167 -19.14 -4.45 39.12
C GLY A 167 -19.76 -4.33 37.75
N ILE A 168 -20.35 -5.41 37.19
CA ILE A 168 -20.93 -5.46 35.87
C ILE A 168 -22.37 -4.94 35.93
N ARG A 169 -22.60 -3.71 35.46
CA ARG A 169 -23.93 -3.06 35.42
C ARG A 169 -24.79 -3.48 34.25
N ARG A 170 -24.19 -4.05 33.18
CA ARG A 170 -24.89 -4.45 31.98
C ARG A 170 -25.65 -5.75 32.21
N LYS A 171 -26.90 -5.84 31.72
CA LYS A 171 -27.69 -7.06 31.78
C LYS A 171 -27.12 -8.09 30.80
N ILE A 172 -26.50 -9.15 31.31
CA ILE A 172 -26.04 -10.33 30.55
C ILE A 172 -27.04 -11.43 30.80
N ARG A 173 -27.61 -11.99 29.73
CA ARG A 173 -28.65 -13.02 29.84
C ARG A 173 -27.98 -14.39 30.05
N LEU A 174 -28.48 -15.12 31.03
CA LEU A 174 -28.07 -16.50 31.36
C LEU A 174 -29.08 -17.48 30.77
N TYR A 175 -28.60 -18.50 30.07
CA TYR A 175 -29.42 -19.55 29.46
C TYR A 175 -28.93 -20.92 29.91
N ALA A 176 -29.82 -21.89 30.09
CA ALA A 176 -29.49 -23.31 30.27
C ALA A 176 -29.83 -24.11 29.01
N SER A 177 -29.01 -25.10 28.69
CA SER A 177 -29.22 -25.98 27.55
C SER A 177 -28.89 -27.44 27.90
N CYS A 178 -29.78 -28.35 27.51
CA CYS A 178 -29.59 -29.80 27.69
C CYS A 178 -28.51 -30.42 26.79
N THR A 179 -28.17 -29.72 25.69
CA THR A 179 -27.21 -30.21 24.69
C THR A 179 -25.82 -29.63 24.86
N LEU A 180 -25.64 -28.80 25.89
CA LEU A 180 -24.38 -28.15 26.17
C LEU A 180 -23.63 -28.90 27.28
N GLU A 181 -22.37 -29.22 27.03
CA GLU A 181 -21.52 -29.92 28.01
C GLU A 181 -20.65 -28.95 28.80
N SER A 182 -20.35 -27.76 28.23
CA SER A 182 -19.52 -26.73 28.90
C SER A 182 -20.12 -25.34 28.79
N PRO A 183 -19.96 -24.46 29.83
CA PRO A 183 -20.34 -23.07 29.75
C PRO A 183 -19.68 -22.38 28.57
N VAL A 184 -20.40 -21.46 27.94
CA VAL A 184 -19.92 -20.67 26.81
C VAL A 184 -20.46 -19.26 26.91
N SER A 185 -19.56 -18.29 26.93
CA SER A 185 -19.89 -16.87 26.77
C SER A 185 -19.73 -16.42 25.33
N TYR A 186 -20.72 -15.71 24.77
CA TYR A 186 -20.67 -15.21 23.40
C TYR A 186 -21.52 -13.96 23.21
N GLY A 187 -21.28 -13.26 22.09
CA GLY A 187 -22.01 -12.07 21.69
C GLY A 187 -21.26 -10.78 22.01
N ILE A 188 -20.99 -9.97 20.98
CA ILE A 188 -20.29 -8.68 21.10
C ILE A 188 -21.25 -7.61 21.61
N PHE A 189 -22.38 -7.43 20.92
CA PHE A 189 -23.37 -6.39 21.24
C PHE A 189 -24.41 -6.85 22.27
N LEU A 190 -24.77 -8.12 22.28
CA LEU A 190 -25.73 -8.73 23.18
C LEU A 190 -25.08 -9.92 23.87
N PRO A 191 -24.28 -9.69 24.91
CA PRO A 191 -23.57 -10.76 25.61
C PRO A 191 -24.55 -11.73 26.30
N ARG A 192 -24.23 -13.00 26.18
CA ARG A 192 -25.01 -14.10 26.73
C ARG A 192 -24.06 -15.16 27.25
N ILE A 193 -24.49 -15.83 28.31
CA ILE A 193 -23.83 -17.00 28.85
C ILE A 193 -24.80 -18.19 28.72
N LEU A 194 -24.32 -19.29 28.15
CA LEU A 194 -25.01 -20.57 28.14
C LEU A 194 -24.33 -21.49 29.13
N VAL A 195 -25.11 -22.22 29.91
CA VAL A 195 -24.62 -23.23 30.86
C VAL A 195 -25.33 -24.54 30.62
N PRO A 196 -24.73 -25.70 30.99
CA PRO A 196 -25.43 -26.99 31.05
C PRO A 196 -26.60 -26.91 32.01
N GLN A 197 -27.69 -27.63 31.70
CA GLN A 197 -28.89 -27.66 32.54
C GLN A 197 -28.66 -28.37 33.88
N ASP A 198 -27.74 -29.32 33.92
CA ASP A 198 -27.41 -30.13 35.11
C ASP A 198 -26.27 -29.55 35.97
N LEU A 199 -25.98 -28.26 35.81
CA LEU A 199 -24.82 -27.58 36.44
C LEU A 199 -24.92 -27.63 37.99
N ASP A 200 -26.11 -27.44 38.55
CA ASP A 200 -26.41 -27.42 39.98
C ASP A 200 -26.48 -28.79 40.63
N ILE A 201 -26.78 -29.83 39.81
CA ILE A 201 -26.81 -31.23 40.32
C ILE A 201 -25.38 -31.74 40.57
N GLN A 202 -24.42 -31.29 39.80
CA GLN A 202 -23.08 -31.88 39.73
C GLN A 202 -22.01 -31.09 40.47
N LEU A 203 -22.23 -29.81 40.72
CA LEU A 203 -21.27 -28.86 41.28
C LEU A 203 -21.82 -28.18 42.52
N SER A 204 -20.96 -27.97 43.50
CA SER A 204 -21.30 -27.19 44.68
C SER A 204 -21.52 -25.71 44.31
N ARG A 205 -22.25 -25.01 45.12
CA ARG A 205 -22.51 -23.56 44.94
C ARG A 205 -21.24 -22.75 44.75
N GLU A 206 -20.14 -23.10 45.43
CA GLU A 206 -18.86 -22.42 45.28
C GLU A 206 -18.17 -22.73 43.95
N GLU A 207 -18.23 -23.98 43.48
CA GLU A 207 -17.73 -24.40 42.18
C GLU A 207 -18.47 -23.68 41.04
N ILE A 208 -19.80 -23.55 41.16
CA ILE A 208 -20.63 -22.81 40.16
C ILE A 208 -20.27 -21.33 40.18
N ARG A 209 -20.02 -20.73 41.36
CA ARG A 209 -19.56 -19.35 41.48
C ARG A 209 -18.24 -19.14 40.73
N PHE A 210 -17.26 -20.04 40.83
CA PHE A 210 -16.02 -19.96 40.09
C PHE A 210 -16.24 -20.01 38.57
N ILE A 211 -17.13 -20.84 38.10
CA ILE A 211 -17.50 -20.93 36.69
C ILE A 211 -18.14 -19.61 36.21
N PHE A 212 -19.11 -19.07 36.97
CA PHE A 212 -19.71 -17.79 36.60
C PHE A 212 -18.70 -16.64 36.60
N LEU A 213 -17.81 -16.57 37.57
CA LEU A 213 -16.74 -15.58 37.59
C LEU A 213 -15.84 -15.71 36.37
N HIS A 214 -15.51 -16.96 35.94
CA HIS A 214 -14.69 -17.21 34.76
C HIS A 214 -15.38 -16.74 33.46
N GLU A 215 -16.64 -17.12 33.23
CA GLU A 215 -17.40 -16.71 32.06
C GLU A 215 -17.64 -15.19 31.99
N LEU A 216 -17.83 -14.56 33.14
CA LEU A 216 -17.99 -13.11 33.25
C LEU A 216 -16.68 -12.36 33.01
N GLN A 217 -15.50 -12.96 33.28
CA GLN A 217 -14.23 -12.37 32.91
C GLN A 217 -14.01 -12.33 31.38
N HIS A 218 -14.47 -13.34 30.64
CA HIS A 218 -14.47 -13.29 29.16
C HIS A 218 -15.22 -12.07 28.63
N TYR A 219 -16.37 -11.74 29.22
CA TYR A 219 -17.10 -10.51 28.89
C TYR A 219 -16.29 -9.24 29.24
N ARG A 220 -15.71 -9.19 30.43
CA ARG A 220 -14.93 -8.03 30.93
C ARG A 220 -13.69 -7.76 30.09
N HIS A 221 -13.04 -8.80 29.60
CA HIS A 221 -11.87 -8.75 28.73
C HIS A 221 -12.24 -8.48 27.25
N ARG A 222 -13.52 -8.43 26.91
CA ARG A 222 -14.02 -8.29 25.51
C ARG A 222 -13.57 -9.42 24.59
N ASP A 223 -13.46 -10.63 25.10
CA ASP A 223 -12.92 -11.78 24.40
C ASP A 223 -13.73 -12.15 23.16
N ALA A 224 -15.05 -11.91 23.15
CA ALA A 224 -15.90 -12.11 21.98
C ALA A 224 -15.47 -11.22 20.81
N LEU A 225 -15.09 -9.96 21.06
CA LEU A 225 -14.60 -9.05 20.03
C LEU A 225 -13.22 -9.48 19.53
N LEU A 226 -12.30 -9.77 20.44
CA LEU A 226 -10.95 -10.23 20.13
C LEU A 226 -10.99 -11.51 19.28
N ASN A 227 -11.83 -12.48 19.66
CA ASN A 227 -12.00 -13.73 18.93
C ASN A 227 -12.61 -13.51 17.54
N SER A 228 -13.58 -12.60 17.42
CA SER A 228 -14.19 -12.28 16.12
C SER A 228 -13.18 -11.64 15.16
N LEU A 229 -12.34 -10.74 15.67
CA LEU A 229 -11.25 -10.12 14.89
C LEU A 229 -10.20 -11.18 14.50
N ALA A 230 -9.82 -12.06 15.43
CA ALA A 230 -8.90 -13.16 15.15
C ALA A 230 -9.46 -14.10 14.07
N CYS A 231 -10.74 -14.45 14.13
CA CYS A 231 -11.40 -15.28 13.11
C CYS A 231 -11.42 -14.60 11.74
N LEU A 232 -11.72 -13.30 11.68
CA LEU A 232 -11.66 -12.52 10.43
C LEU A 232 -10.25 -12.56 9.82
N LEU A 233 -9.23 -12.33 10.64
CA LEU A 233 -7.83 -12.39 10.19
C LEU A 233 -7.41 -13.81 9.79
N GLN A 234 -7.93 -14.86 10.43
CA GLN A 234 -7.71 -16.25 9.99
C GLN A 234 -8.31 -16.54 8.61
N ILE A 235 -9.45 -15.94 8.27
CA ILE A 235 -10.00 -16.01 6.91
C ILE A 235 -9.07 -15.35 5.91
N LEU A 236 -8.59 -14.14 6.19
CA LEU A 236 -7.74 -13.36 5.29
C LEU A 236 -6.36 -14.00 5.08
N TYR A 237 -5.79 -14.56 6.15
CA TYR A 237 -4.47 -15.19 6.18
C TYR A 237 -4.53 -16.72 6.29
N TRP A 238 -5.58 -17.34 5.72
CA TRP A 238 -5.85 -18.76 5.86
C TRP A 238 -4.67 -19.68 5.50
N PHE A 239 -3.84 -19.27 4.57
CA PHE A 239 -2.67 -19.99 4.06
C PHE A 239 -1.42 -19.87 4.93
N ASN A 240 -1.39 -18.98 5.94
CA ASN A 240 -0.22 -18.74 6.77
C ASN A 240 -0.27 -19.56 8.08
N PRO A 241 0.53 -20.63 8.22
CA PRO A 241 0.50 -21.50 9.41
C PRO A 241 0.94 -20.79 10.70
N LEU A 242 1.81 -19.78 10.60
CA LEU A 242 2.26 -19.02 11.78
C LEU A 242 1.11 -18.22 12.40
N ILE A 243 0.17 -17.74 11.62
CA ILE A 243 -1.03 -17.04 12.12
C ILE A 243 -1.91 -18.02 12.92
N TRP A 244 -2.08 -19.25 12.44
CA TRP A 244 -2.82 -20.29 13.17
C TRP A 244 -2.15 -20.64 14.49
N TYR A 245 -0.82 -20.78 14.49
CA TYR A 245 -0.04 -21.01 15.70
C TYR A 245 -0.16 -19.83 16.68
N ALA A 246 -0.01 -18.59 16.21
CA ALA A 246 -0.16 -17.39 17.04
C ALA A 246 -1.54 -17.33 17.70
N PHE A 247 -2.61 -17.64 16.98
CA PHE A 247 -3.96 -17.62 17.54
C PHE A 247 -4.23 -18.80 18.49
N SER A 248 -3.51 -19.90 18.36
CA SER A 248 -3.54 -20.95 19.40
C SER A 248 -2.92 -20.46 20.71
N LEU A 249 -1.83 -19.69 20.62
CA LEU A 249 -1.20 -19.06 21.78
C LEU A 249 -2.10 -17.95 22.38
N LEU A 250 -2.76 -17.15 21.54
CA LEU A 250 -3.75 -16.15 22.00
C LEU A 250 -4.85 -16.79 22.82
N ARG A 251 -5.44 -17.89 22.34
CA ARG A 251 -6.48 -18.62 23.10
C ARG A 251 -5.97 -19.10 24.45
N ARG A 252 -4.77 -19.66 24.49
CA ARG A 252 -4.15 -20.09 25.76
C ARG A 252 -3.95 -18.92 26.73
N ASP A 253 -3.41 -17.80 26.27
CA ASP A 253 -3.14 -16.64 27.12
C ASP A 253 -4.43 -15.99 27.62
N ARG A 254 -5.50 -16.04 26.84
CA ARG A 254 -6.85 -15.61 27.22
C ARG A 254 -7.36 -16.40 28.43
N GLU A 255 -7.29 -17.74 28.36
CA GLU A 255 -7.72 -18.60 29.46
C GLU A 255 -6.94 -18.32 30.75
N ILE A 256 -5.60 -18.22 30.64
CA ILE A 256 -4.75 -17.91 31.80
C ILE A 256 -5.07 -16.51 32.36
N ALA A 257 -5.37 -15.51 31.52
CA ALA A 257 -5.77 -14.18 31.95
C ALA A 257 -7.11 -14.20 32.70
N CYS A 258 -8.08 -14.98 32.23
CA CYS A 258 -9.36 -15.18 32.91
C CYS A 258 -9.17 -15.89 34.27
N ASP A 259 -8.39 -16.97 34.31
CA ASP A 259 -8.11 -17.69 35.58
C ASP A 259 -7.49 -16.78 36.62
N ARG A 260 -6.50 -15.95 36.25
CA ARG A 260 -5.91 -14.97 37.16
C ARG A 260 -6.88 -13.87 37.59
N ALA A 261 -7.82 -13.50 36.77
CA ALA A 261 -8.84 -12.52 37.12
C ALA A 261 -9.87 -13.11 38.10
N VAL A 262 -10.22 -14.42 37.96
CA VAL A 262 -11.02 -15.15 38.94
C VAL A 262 -10.33 -15.20 40.28
N LEU A 263 -9.05 -15.58 40.32
CA LEU A 263 -8.29 -15.64 41.58
C LEU A 263 -8.12 -14.27 42.25
N ARG A 264 -8.09 -13.19 41.47
CA ARG A 264 -8.07 -11.83 42.01
C ARG A 264 -9.40 -11.45 42.66
N ALA A 265 -10.52 -11.94 42.14
CA ALA A 265 -11.85 -11.69 42.68
C ALA A 265 -12.14 -12.64 43.87
N ALA A 266 -11.85 -13.90 43.75
CA ALA A 266 -12.17 -14.92 44.76
C ALA A 266 -11.22 -14.94 45.96
N GLY A 267 -10.01 -14.38 45.83
CA GLY A 267 -8.95 -14.43 46.84
C GLY A 267 -7.90 -15.50 46.61
N GLN A 268 -6.69 -15.25 47.06
CA GLN A 268 -5.53 -16.12 46.84
C GLN A 268 -5.67 -17.48 47.55
N GLU A 269 -6.36 -17.54 48.64
CA GLU A 269 -6.68 -18.74 49.45
C GLU A 269 -7.54 -19.73 48.68
N GLN A 270 -8.38 -19.28 47.76
CA GLN A 270 -9.29 -20.11 46.96
C GLN A 270 -8.64 -20.80 45.76
N ARG A 271 -7.33 -20.60 45.52
CA ARG A 271 -6.63 -21.16 44.34
C ARG A 271 -6.69 -22.69 44.26
N ALA A 272 -6.63 -23.40 45.41
CA ALA A 272 -6.72 -24.86 45.44
C ALA A 272 -8.13 -25.34 45.02
N ASN A 273 -9.17 -24.71 45.61
CA ASN A 273 -10.57 -25.01 45.29
C ASN A 273 -10.90 -24.70 43.84
N TYR A 274 -10.43 -23.56 43.31
CA TYR A 274 -10.59 -23.21 41.90
C TYR A 274 -9.87 -24.18 40.99
N GLY A 275 -8.61 -24.54 41.28
CA GLY A 275 -7.86 -25.53 40.53
C GLY A 275 -8.53 -26.89 40.47
N TYR A 276 -9.06 -27.36 41.63
CA TYR A 276 -9.81 -28.60 41.75
C TYR A 276 -11.11 -28.55 40.90
N THR A 277 -11.83 -27.43 40.94
CA THR A 277 -13.03 -27.22 40.14
C THR A 277 -12.72 -27.38 38.64
N LEU A 278 -11.62 -26.80 38.14
CA LEU A 278 -11.20 -26.94 36.73
C LEU A 278 -10.86 -28.38 36.39
N VAL A 279 -10.17 -29.12 37.27
CA VAL A 279 -9.84 -30.53 37.01
C VAL A 279 -11.10 -31.37 36.96
N LYS A 280 -12.00 -31.24 38.00
CA LYS A 280 -13.30 -31.95 38.05
C LYS A 280 -14.12 -31.70 36.79
N TYR A 281 -14.15 -30.45 36.37
CA TYR A 281 -14.87 -30.03 35.17
C TYR A 281 -14.24 -30.58 33.87
N ALA A 282 -12.93 -30.59 33.74
CA ALA A 282 -12.22 -31.15 32.59
C ALA A 282 -12.35 -32.68 32.48
N GLN A 283 -12.41 -33.42 33.60
CA GLN A 283 -12.65 -34.86 33.63
C GLN A 283 -14.03 -35.21 33.05
N LYS A 284 -15.05 -34.40 33.34
CA LYS A 284 -16.40 -34.56 32.77
C LYS A 284 -16.38 -34.40 31.24
N LEU A 285 -15.62 -33.47 30.73
CA LEU A 285 -15.52 -33.16 29.30
C LEU A 285 -14.69 -34.18 28.51
N GLY A 286 -13.83 -34.95 29.16
CA GLY A 286 -13.00 -35.99 28.52
C GLY A 286 -13.76 -37.15 27.88
N ASN A 287 -15.04 -37.28 28.20
CA ASN A 287 -15.93 -38.31 27.65
C ASN A 287 -16.87 -37.80 26.54
N GLY A 288 -16.79 -36.52 26.16
CA GLY A 288 -17.68 -35.87 25.19
C GLY A 288 -16.96 -35.21 24.02
N THR A 289 -17.63 -35.14 22.88
CA THR A 289 -17.15 -34.50 21.65
C THR A 289 -17.09 -32.99 21.80
N PHE A 290 -15.89 -32.45 21.88
CA PHE A 290 -15.65 -31.01 22.00
C PHE A 290 -15.98 -30.21 20.74
N LEU A 291 -16.71 -29.13 20.91
CA LEU A 291 -17.07 -28.12 19.90
C LEU A 291 -15.90 -27.13 19.57
N SER A 292 -14.65 -27.54 19.72
CA SER A 292 -13.54 -26.76 19.22
C SER A 292 -12.98 -27.39 17.94
N PRO A 293 -13.19 -26.77 16.78
CA PRO A 293 -12.86 -27.39 15.50
C PRO A 293 -11.35 -27.57 15.23
N LEU A 294 -10.46 -27.24 16.17
CA LEU A 294 -9.01 -27.16 15.94
C LEU A 294 -8.11 -27.68 17.07
N SER A 295 -8.64 -28.34 18.09
CA SER A 295 -7.80 -28.89 19.16
C SER A 295 -7.83 -30.42 19.14
N GLY A 296 -6.69 -31.02 18.80
CA GLY A 296 -6.48 -32.46 18.98
C GLY A 296 -6.37 -32.80 20.47
N MET A 297 -6.85 -33.96 20.89
CA MET A 297 -6.97 -34.43 22.29
C MET A 297 -5.69 -34.29 23.14
N SER A 298 -4.48 -34.38 22.53
CA SER A 298 -3.20 -34.19 23.23
C SER A 298 -2.88 -32.72 23.55
N ALA A 299 -3.49 -31.77 22.82
CA ALA A 299 -3.28 -30.32 23.03
C ALA A 299 -4.08 -29.80 24.25
N GLU A 300 -5.22 -30.39 24.55
CA GLU A 300 -6.11 -29.99 25.66
C GLU A 300 -5.54 -30.34 27.03
N GLY A 301 -4.99 -31.54 27.19
CA GLY A 301 -4.30 -31.92 28.43
C GLY A 301 -3.12 -31.01 28.73
N LYS A 302 -2.35 -30.62 27.73
CA LYS A 302 -1.23 -29.68 27.89
C LYS A 302 -1.73 -28.26 28.22
N ALA A 303 -2.84 -27.82 27.64
CA ALA A 303 -3.45 -26.54 27.94
C ALA A 303 -3.94 -26.47 29.38
N LEU A 304 -4.66 -27.50 29.85
CA LEU A 304 -5.11 -27.61 31.23
C LEU A 304 -3.93 -27.62 32.23
N LYS A 305 -2.89 -28.42 31.97
CA LYS A 305 -1.68 -28.45 32.80
C LYS A 305 -1.05 -27.06 32.93
N ASN A 306 -0.97 -26.28 31.84
CA ASN A 306 -0.44 -24.94 31.89
C ASN A 306 -1.32 -24.00 32.71
N ARG A 307 -2.66 -24.08 32.62
CA ARG A 307 -3.59 -23.31 33.44
C ARG A 307 -3.41 -23.62 34.93
N LEU A 308 -3.38 -24.92 35.27
CA LEU A 308 -3.18 -25.36 36.66
C LEU A 308 -1.83 -24.89 37.24
N SER A 309 -0.74 -25.00 36.47
CA SER A 309 0.57 -24.45 36.91
C SER A 309 0.51 -22.97 37.21
N GLU A 310 -0.13 -22.16 36.35
CA GLU A 310 -0.27 -20.71 36.59
C GLU A 310 -1.20 -20.37 37.78
N ILE A 311 -2.18 -21.23 38.09
CA ILE A 311 -3.06 -21.11 39.25
C ILE A 311 -2.28 -21.42 40.53
N VAL A 312 -1.52 -22.51 40.55
CA VAL A 312 -0.68 -22.89 41.72
C VAL A 312 0.36 -21.82 42.02
N ASP A 313 1.01 -21.30 40.96
CA ASP A 313 2.05 -20.27 41.08
C ASP A 313 1.48 -18.84 41.19
N TYR A 314 0.17 -18.71 41.37
CA TYR A 314 -0.47 -17.38 41.46
C TYR A 314 0.10 -16.56 42.60
N ARG A 315 0.60 -15.38 42.28
CA ARG A 315 0.97 -14.32 43.22
C ARG A 315 0.42 -13.00 42.69
N PRO A 316 -0.04 -12.09 43.57
CA PRO A 316 -0.43 -10.75 43.17
C PRO A 316 0.72 -10.00 42.50
N ASP A 317 0.40 -9.26 41.45
CA ASP A 317 1.42 -8.51 40.68
C ASP A 317 1.92 -7.31 41.51
N SER A 318 3.24 -7.22 41.72
CA SER A 318 3.87 -6.08 42.39
C SER A 318 3.76 -4.81 41.52
N LEU A 319 3.80 -3.63 42.14
CA LEU A 319 3.76 -2.34 41.46
C LEU A 319 4.90 -2.21 40.45
N VAL A 320 6.12 -2.63 40.83
CA VAL A 320 7.31 -2.62 39.94
C VAL A 320 7.08 -3.47 38.70
N ARG A 321 6.46 -4.66 38.85
CA ARG A 321 6.14 -5.53 37.69
C ARG A 321 5.10 -4.89 36.79
N LYS A 322 4.10 -4.18 37.34
CA LYS A 322 3.09 -3.44 36.55
C LYS A 322 3.73 -2.31 35.74
N ILE A 323 4.64 -1.51 36.35
CA ILE A 323 5.35 -0.42 35.68
C ILE A 323 6.25 -0.98 34.53
N LYS A 324 7.06 -2.00 34.83
CA LYS A 324 7.88 -2.66 33.80
C LYS A 324 7.04 -3.20 32.64
N SER A 325 5.89 -3.80 32.94
CA SER A 325 4.95 -4.31 31.95
C SER A 325 4.36 -3.20 31.08
N ALA A 326 4.01 -2.05 31.66
CA ALA A 326 3.50 -0.91 30.92
C ALA A 326 4.58 -0.34 29.97
N GLY A 327 5.82 -0.21 30.43
CA GLY A 327 6.94 0.22 29.59
C GLY A 327 7.21 -0.72 28.42
N LEU A 328 7.20 -2.04 28.65
CA LEU A 328 7.36 -3.04 27.60
C LEU A 328 6.19 -3.04 26.60
N PHE A 329 4.97 -2.79 27.08
CA PHE A 329 3.80 -2.65 26.20
C PHE A 329 3.94 -1.43 25.29
N LEU A 330 4.31 -0.28 25.85
CA LEU A 330 4.52 0.96 25.07
C LEU A 330 5.65 0.78 24.05
N LEU A 331 6.76 0.14 24.43
CA LEU A 331 7.86 -0.16 23.52
C LEU A 331 7.41 -1.06 22.37
N ALA A 332 6.65 -2.13 22.66
CA ALA A 332 6.13 -3.03 21.63
C ALA A 332 5.15 -2.31 20.70
N ALA A 333 4.27 -1.46 21.24
CA ALA A 333 3.35 -0.66 20.44
C ALA A 333 4.09 0.34 19.54
N ALA A 334 5.13 1.01 20.05
CA ALA A 334 5.97 1.91 19.30
C ALA A 334 6.74 1.19 18.17
N LEU A 335 7.29 0.01 18.43
CA LEU A 335 7.97 -0.80 17.41
C LEU A 335 7.01 -1.26 16.30
N VAL A 336 5.80 -1.68 16.64
CA VAL A 336 4.77 -2.04 15.67
C VAL A 336 4.35 -0.83 14.85
N TYR A 337 4.19 0.33 15.48
CA TYR A 337 3.85 1.58 14.80
C TYR A 337 4.99 2.02 13.86
N ALA A 338 6.24 2.00 14.31
CA ALA A 338 7.42 2.34 13.48
C ALA A 338 7.61 1.38 12.31
N ALA A 339 7.23 0.10 12.46
CA ALA A 339 7.28 -0.88 11.36
C ALA A 339 6.08 -0.78 10.40
N SER A 340 5.04 0.01 10.71
CA SER A 340 3.81 0.07 9.92
C SER A 340 4.00 0.56 8.47
N PRO A 341 4.91 1.52 8.14
CA PRO A 341 5.18 1.91 6.75
C PRO A 341 5.76 0.76 5.90
N ILE A 342 6.64 -0.05 6.49
CA ILE A 342 7.27 -1.22 5.83
C ILE A 342 6.22 -2.32 5.59
N LEU A 343 5.19 -2.36 6.42
CA LEU A 343 4.13 -3.36 6.38
C LEU A 343 2.99 -2.99 5.42
N GLY A 344 2.93 -1.78 4.91
CA GLY A 344 1.90 -1.34 3.96
C GLY A 344 1.98 -2.12 2.64
N VAL A 345 0.90 -2.80 2.25
CA VAL A 345 0.77 -3.44 0.92
C VAL A 345 0.68 -2.37 -0.19
N ARG A 346 0.26 -1.17 0.16
CA ARG A 346 0.50 0.03 -0.63
C ARG A 346 1.90 0.49 -0.22
N ALA A 347 2.88 0.38 -1.14
CA ALA A 347 3.98 1.31 -1.10
C ALA A 347 3.31 2.67 -0.84
N SER A 348 3.74 3.39 0.16
CA SER A 348 3.43 4.80 0.21
C SER A 348 3.99 5.32 -1.11
N ASP A 349 3.12 5.58 -2.09
CA ASP A 349 3.35 6.66 -3.00
C ASP A 349 3.37 7.87 -2.07
N ALA A 350 4.50 8.06 -1.37
CA ALA A 350 4.79 9.31 -0.73
C ALA A 350 4.83 10.26 -1.92
N SER A 351 3.69 10.90 -2.20
CA SER A 351 3.62 11.95 -3.20
C SER A 351 4.64 13.00 -2.79
N ALA A 352 5.35 13.55 -3.75
CA ALA A 352 6.16 14.74 -3.53
C ALA A 352 5.28 15.80 -2.85
N SER A 353 5.87 16.65 -2.05
CA SER A 353 5.11 17.65 -1.30
C SER A 353 5.49 19.06 -1.76
N LEU A 354 4.48 19.88 -2.04
CA LEU A 354 4.65 21.32 -2.25
C LEU A 354 4.83 22.10 -0.93
N SER A 355 4.70 21.42 0.21
CA SER A 355 4.84 22.03 1.53
C SER A 355 6.25 22.62 1.72
N GLY A 356 6.31 23.89 2.05
CA GLY A 356 7.58 24.61 2.25
C GLY A 356 8.22 25.18 0.97
N LEU A 357 7.63 24.95 -0.23
CA LEU A 357 8.06 25.55 -1.48
C LEU A 357 7.29 26.86 -1.76
N ALA A 358 7.92 27.81 -2.42
CA ALA A 358 7.23 28.98 -2.96
C ALA A 358 6.58 28.59 -4.30
N TRP A 359 5.26 28.46 -4.33
CA TRP A 359 4.54 28.04 -5.53
C TRP A 359 3.22 28.80 -5.73
N GLU A 360 2.76 28.81 -6.97
CA GLU A 360 1.47 29.35 -7.36
C GLU A 360 0.74 28.37 -8.27
N GLU A 361 -0.61 28.42 -8.26
CA GLU A 361 -1.40 27.60 -9.15
C GLU A 361 -1.43 28.20 -10.57
N ALA A 362 -1.10 27.38 -11.56
CA ALA A 362 -1.06 27.76 -12.96
C ALA A 362 -2.44 27.57 -13.61
N GLY A 363 -3.02 28.61 -14.20
CA GLY A 363 -4.33 28.58 -14.89
C GLY A 363 -4.25 27.99 -16.30
N LEU A 364 -3.83 26.73 -16.46
CA LEU A 364 -3.56 26.08 -17.75
C LEU A 364 -4.64 25.07 -18.18
N SER A 365 -5.84 25.10 -17.59
CA SER A 365 -6.91 24.11 -17.85
C SER A 365 -7.30 24.00 -19.33
N GLU A 366 -7.26 25.12 -20.06
CA GLU A 366 -7.60 25.16 -21.49
C GLU A 366 -6.59 24.41 -22.36
N LEU A 367 -5.30 24.42 -21.99
CA LEU A 367 -4.25 23.71 -22.72
C LEU A 367 -4.42 22.18 -22.61
N PHE A 368 -4.96 21.73 -21.50
CA PHE A 368 -5.20 20.31 -21.30
C PHE A 368 -6.44 19.79 -22.01
N ASP A 369 -7.36 20.64 -22.46
CA ASP A 369 -8.53 20.27 -23.28
C ASP A 369 -9.26 19.02 -22.73
N GLY A 370 -9.57 19.01 -21.45
CA GLY A 370 -10.22 17.90 -20.75
C GLY A 370 -9.35 16.67 -20.52
N ARG A 371 -8.08 16.68 -20.94
CA ARG A 371 -7.12 15.60 -20.65
C ARG A 371 -6.71 15.63 -19.19
N THR A 372 -6.56 14.45 -18.60
CA THR A 372 -6.04 14.30 -17.24
C THR A 372 -4.53 14.46 -17.24
N GLY A 373 -4.01 15.46 -16.52
CA GLY A 373 -2.57 15.69 -16.48
C GLY A 373 -2.17 16.84 -15.55
N SER A 374 -0.89 17.17 -15.54
CA SER A 374 -0.30 18.25 -14.77
C SER A 374 0.88 18.88 -15.50
N PHE A 375 1.17 20.14 -15.13
CA PHE A 375 2.37 20.84 -15.56
C PHE A 375 3.02 21.50 -14.35
N VAL A 376 4.34 21.37 -14.25
CA VAL A 376 5.15 22.02 -13.22
C VAL A 376 6.28 22.78 -13.92
N LEU A 377 6.41 24.05 -13.59
CA LEU A 377 7.50 24.92 -14.00
C LEU A 377 8.24 25.40 -12.77
N TYR A 378 9.55 25.36 -12.78
CA TYR A 378 10.40 25.93 -11.74
C TYR A 378 11.32 27.00 -12.33
N ASP A 379 11.17 28.22 -11.87
CA ASP A 379 12.03 29.37 -12.18
C ASP A 379 13.19 29.39 -11.19
N THR A 380 14.39 29.02 -11.65
CA THR A 380 15.54 28.85 -10.76
C THR A 380 16.04 30.19 -10.23
N ALA A 381 15.97 31.31 -11.01
CA ALA A 381 16.41 32.60 -10.57
C ALA A 381 15.52 33.20 -9.46
N ASN A 382 14.21 32.95 -9.52
CA ASN A 382 13.24 33.44 -8.55
C ASN A 382 12.92 32.42 -7.45
N ASN A 383 13.43 31.22 -7.54
CA ASN A 383 13.13 30.09 -6.65
C ASN A 383 11.62 29.89 -6.46
N LYS A 384 10.86 29.90 -7.56
CA LYS A 384 9.39 29.84 -7.54
C LYS A 384 8.86 28.78 -8.49
N TYR A 385 7.84 28.05 -8.04
CA TYR A 385 7.15 27.06 -8.85
C TYR A 385 5.81 27.59 -9.35
N ALA A 386 5.44 27.23 -10.59
CA ALA A 386 4.10 27.35 -11.12
C ALA A 386 3.56 25.95 -11.40
N VAL A 387 2.42 25.60 -10.83
CA VAL A 387 1.92 24.23 -10.85
C VAL A 387 0.47 24.20 -11.33
N TYR A 388 0.22 23.52 -12.43
CA TYR A 388 -1.13 23.15 -12.85
C TYR A 388 -1.46 21.77 -12.29
N ASN A 389 -2.65 21.63 -11.70
CA ASN A 389 -3.15 20.42 -11.06
C ASN A 389 -2.18 19.85 -10.01
N PRO A 390 -2.03 20.49 -8.85
CA PRO A 390 -1.07 20.12 -7.82
C PRO A 390 -1.19 18.66 -7.36
N SER A 391 -2.41 18.09 -7.38
CA SER A 391 -2.65 16.70 -6.97
C SER A 391 -1.98 15.69 -7.90
N LEU A 392 -1.90 15.97 -9.20
CA LEU A 392 -1.18 15.17 -10.18
C LEU A 392 0.30 15.61 -10.31
N GLY A 393 0.59 16.90 -10.10
CA GLY A 393 1.95 17.43 -10.09
C GLY A 393 2.86 16.80 -9.03
N THR A 394 2.28 16.34 -7.94
CA THR A 394 2.97 15.65 -6.84
C THR A 394 2.83 14.12 -6.89
N LYS A 395 1.97 13.58 -7.75
CA LYS A 395 1.73 12.14 -7.87
C LYS A 395 2.83 11.45 -8.68
N ARG A 396 3.42 10.41 -8.11
CA ARG A 396 4.43 9.60 -8.79
C ARG A 396 3.80 8.61 -9.78
N VAL A 397 4.29 8.62 -11.03
CA VAL A 397 3.94 7.69 -12.11
C VAL A 397 5.21 7.17 -12.77
N SER A 398 5.13 6.20 -13.69
CA SER A 398 6.32 5.69 -14.41
C SER A 398 7.00 6.81 -15.19
N PRO A 399 8.34 6.92 -15.15
CA PRO A 399 9.06 7.92 -15.91
C PRO A 399 9.08 7.64 -17.41
N ASP A 400 8.87 6.42 -17.79
CA ASP A 400 9.04 5.94 -19.16
C ASP A 400 10.41 6.40 -19.72
N SER A 401 10.49 6.88 -20.95
CA SER A 401 11.77 7.26 -21.55
C SER A 401 12.44 8.49 -20.91
N THR A 402 11.81 9.19 -19.97
CA THR A 402 12.47 10.33 -19.29
C THR A 402 13.56 9.88 -18.31
N TYR A 403 13.54 8.63 -17.83
CA TYR A 403 14.59 8.05 -17.01
C TYR A 403 15.96 8.05 -17.68
N LYS A 404 15.97 8.03 -19.03
CA LYS A 404 17.18 7.95 -19.86
C LYS A 404 18.15 9.09 -19.62
N ILE A 405 17.66 10.25 -19.16
CA ILE A 405 18.48 11.41 -18.74
C ILE A 405 19.48 10.96 -17.66
N TYR A 406 18.99 10.28 -16.66
CA TYR A 406 19.78 9.87 -15.49
C TYR A 406 20.54 8.58 -15.74
N SER A 407 19.98 7.62 -16.51
CA SER A 407 20.72 6.43 -16.98
C SER A 407 21.98 6.85 -17.78
N ALA A 408 21.87 7.86 -18.65
CA ALA A 408 23.01 8.43 -19.36
C ALA A 408 24.07 9.02 -18.41
N LEU A 409 23.63 9.84 -17.44
CA LEU A 409 24.53 10.45 -16.46
C LEU A 409 25.27 9.37 -15.66
N PHE A 410 24.57 8.37 -15.15
CA PHE A 410 25.16 7.28 -14.36
C PHE A 410 26.16 6.45 -15.18
N ALA A 411 25.83 6.17 -16.45
CA ALA A 411 26.76 5.45 -17.34
C ALA A 411 28.04 6.25 -17.61
N LEU A 412 27.95 7.57 -17.74
CA LEU A 412 29.08 8.46 -17.90
C LEU A 412 29.92 8.57 -16.61
N GLU A 413 29.29 8.73 -15.47
CA GLU A 413 29.97 8.83 -14.17
C GLU A 413 30.63 7.52 -13.75
N SER A 414 30.02 6.37 -14.05
CA SER A 414 30.60 5.06 -13.78
C SER A 414 31.69 4.64 -14.79
N GLY A 415 31.91 5.42 -15.85
CA GLY A 415 32.88 5.10 -16.90
C GLY A 415 32.45 3.96 -17.84
N VAL A 416 31.20 3.51 -17.77
CA VAL A 416 30.59 2.55 -18.71
C VAL A 416 30.45 3.17 -20.09
N LEU A 417 30.23 4.49 -20.14
CA LEU A 417 30.17 5.30 -21.33
C LEU A 417 31.20 6.42 -21.25
N ALA A 418 31.85 6.76 -22.34
CA ALA A 418 32.75 7.90 -22.43
C ALA A 418 32.08 9.09 -23.11
N ALA A 419 32.29 10.32 -22.59
CA ALA A 419 31.64 11.51 -23.16
C ALA A 419 32.15 11.85 -24.57
N ASP A 420 33.40 11.50 -24.89
CA ASP A 420 34.08 11.73 -26.18
C ASP A 420 33.86 10.59 -27.20
N ASP A 421 33.49 9.38 -26.74
CA ASP A 421 33.07 8.27 -27.58
C ASP A 421 31.91 7.49 -26.95
N SER A 422 30.70 7.91 -27.28
CA SER A 422 29.46 7.32 -26.78
C SER A 422 28.84 6.32 -27.75
N THR A 423 29.59 5.80 -28.71
CA THR A 423 29.09 4.92 -29.73
C THR A 423 28.90 3.49 -29.20
N LEU A 424 27.69 2.94 -29.36
CA LEU A 424 27.39 1.51 -29.19
C LEU A 424 26.97 0.93 -30.54
N ALA A 425 27.60 -0.20 -30.92
CA ALA A 425 27.28 -0.92 -32.13
C ALA A 425 25.93 -1.66 -31.98
N TRP A 426 25.09 -1.58 -32.99
CA TRP A 426 23.87 -2.38 -33.07
C TRP A 426 24.20 -3.86 -33.36
N ASP A 427 23.55 -4.75 -32.66
CA ASP A 427 23.80 -6.20 -32.73
C ASP A 427 23.16 -6.90 -33.96
N GLY A 428 22.47 -6.13 -34.85
CA GLY A 428 21.77 -6.65 -36.01
C GLY A 428 20.39 -7.24 -35.76
N THR A 429 19.88 -7.18 -34.51
CA THR A 429 18.53 -7.63 -34.16
C THR A 429 17.48 -6.67 -34.73
N SER A 430 16.37 -7.22 -35.28
CA SER A 430 15.29 -6.38 -35.79
C SER A 430 14.65 -5.56 -34.66
N GLN A 431 14.49 -4.27 -34.92
CA GLN A 431 13.94 -3.30 -33.99
C GLN A 431 12.59 -2.75 -34.53
N PRO A 432 11.72 -2.25 -33.67
CA PRO A 432 10.42 -1.71 -34.07
C PRO A 432 10.49 -0.50 -35.02
N TYR A 433 11.61 0.23 -34.96
CA TYR A 433 11.82 1.45 -35.75
C TYR A 433 13.14 1.37 -36.50
N ALA A 434 13.11 1.73 -37.81
CA ALA A 434 14.31 1.74 -38.64
C ALA A 434 15.42 2.67 -38.10
N ALA A 435 15.05 3.74 -37.37
CA ALA A 435 16.01 4.63 -36.71
C ALA A 435 16.81 3.93 -35.59
N TRP A 436 16.33 2.78 -35.09
CA TRP A 436 17.00 2.00 -34.04
C TRP A 436 17.91 0.90 -34.61
N GLU A 437 17.77 0.56 -35.90
CA GLU A 437 18.54 -0.50 -36.59
C GLU A 437 19.87 0.04 -37.15
N ARG A 438 20.65 0.67 -36.29
CA ARG A 438 21.99 1.21 -36.61
C ARG A 438 22.78 1.46 -35.35
N ASP A 439 24.09 1.65 -35.47
CA ASP A 439 24.94 2.13 -34.39
C ASP A 439 24.42 3.45 -33.83
N GLN A 440 24.47 3.64 -32.52
CA GLN A 440 23.94 4.80 -31.84
C GLN A 440 25.03 5.49 -31.02
N THR A 441 25.00 6.80 -31.03
CA THR A 441 25.68 7.64 -30.03
C THR A 441 24.70 8.06 -28.96
N LEU A 442 25.17 8.59 -27.82
CA LEU A 442 24.29 9.10 -26.75
C LEU A 442 23.27 10.11 -27.31
N LYS A 443 23.73 11.04 -28.18
CA LYS A 443 22.86 12.03 -28.81
C LYS A 443 21.78 11.38 -29.68
N SER A 444 22.15 10.51 -30.60
CA SER A 444 21.18 9.88 -31.49
C SER A 444 20.24 8.93 -30.74
N ALA A 445 20.71 8.25 -29.69
CA ALA A 445 19.92 7.38 -28.84
C ALA A 445 18.91 8.16 -27.99
N MET A 446 19.29 9.34 -27.47
CA MET A 446 18.43 10.23 -26.72
C MET A 446 17.34 10.84 -27.62
N GLU A 447 17.73 11.35 -28.78
CA GLU A 447 16.86 11.96 -29.80
C GLU A 447 15.81 10.97 -30.30
N ASN A 448 16.23 9.74 -30.67
CA ASN A 448 15.34 8.69 -31.18
C ASN A 448 14.79 7.80 -30.08
N SER A 449 15.04 8.11 -28.82
CA SER A 449 14.56 7.36 -27.64
C SER A 449 14.86 5.85 -27.70
N VAL A 450 16.05 5.46 -28.17
CA VAL A 450 16.46 4.08 -28.48
C VAL A 450 16.55 3.25 -27.21
N ASN A 451 15.62 2.32 -27.02
CA ASN A 451 15.55 1.53 -25.78
C ASN A 451 16.74 0.60 -25.60
N TRP A 452 17.16 -0.13 -26.67
CA TRP A 452 18.24 -1.08 -26.54
C TRP A 452 19.57 -0.45 -26.10
N TYR A 453 19.83 0.81 -26.49
CA TYR A 453 21.04 1.54 -26.10
C TYR A 453 21.10 1.74 -24.57
N PHE A 454 20.03 2.24 -23.97
CA PHE A 454 19.96 2.46 -22.52
C PHE A 454 19.83 1.17 -21.73
N GLN A 455 19.16 0.15 -22.27
CA GLN A 455 19.12 -1.19 -21.66
C GLN A 455 20.51 -1.83 -21.60
N GLU A 456 21.33 -1.63 -22.61
CA GLU A 456 22.72 -2.11 -22.64
C GLU A 456 23.58 -1.33 -21.61
N LEU A 457 23.42 0.00 -21.50
CA LEU A 457 24.08 0.78 -20.47
C LEU A 457 23.70 0.31 -19.07
N ASP A 458 22.40 0.15 -18.81
CA ASP A 458 21.87 -0.32 -17.54
C ASP A 458 22.40 -1.72 -17.20
N ALA A 459 22.45 -2.63 -18.20
CA ALA A 459 22.97 -3.98 -18.02
C ALA A 459 24.47 -3.99 -17.67
N ARG A 460 25.27 -3.13 -18.30
CA ARG A 460 26.72 -3.01 -18.01
C ARG A 460 26.97 -2.41 -16.63
N MET A 461 26.17 -1.45 -16.18
CA MET A 461 26.24 -0.90 -14.81
C MET A 461 25.81 -1.93 -13.76
N GLY A 462 24.77 -2.69 -14.04
CA GLY A 462 24.20 -3.70 -13.14
C GLY A 462 23.20 -3.12 -12.13
N LEU A 463 22.28 -3.98 -11.70
CA LEU A 463 21.11 -3.56 -10.89
C LEU A 463 21.49 -2.93 -9.55
N SER A 464 22.56 -3.39 -8.89
CA SER A 464 23.00 -2.85 -7.59
C SER A 464 23.50 -1.40 -7.75
N ALA A 465 24.41 -1.15 -8.68
CA ALA A 465 24.97 0.17 -8.91
C ALA A 465 23.88 1.17 -9.34
N LEU A 466 22.96 0.74 -10.20
CA LEU A 466 21.80 1.57 -10.57
C LEU A 466 20.90 1.90 -9.38
N THR A 467 20.62 0.91 -8.50
CA THR A 467 19.80 1.14 -7.30
C THR A 467 20.46 2.16 -6.37
N ASP A 468 21.78 2.05 -6.18
CA ASP A 468 22.54 2.99 -5.37
C ASP A 468 22.51 4.39 -5.99
N ALA A 469 22.75 4.51 -7.31
CA ALA A 469 22.75 5.80 -8.02
C ALA A 469 21.37 6.48 -8.00
N PHE A 470 20.28 5.77 -8.27
CA PHE A 470 18.92 6.33 -8.16
C PHE A 470 18.57 6.76 -6.74
N SER A 471 19.06 6.03 -5.74
CA SER A 471 18.85 6.35 -4.33
C SER A 471 19.64 7.60 -3.91
N GLU A 472 20.89 7.74 -4.38
CA GLU A 472 21.77 8.86 -4.10
C GLU A 472 21.17 10.18 -4.56
N ILE A 473 20.63 10.22 -5.80
CA ILE A 473 19.96 11.43 -6.32
C ILE A 473 18.52 11.58 -5.82
N SER A 474 18.04 10.67 -4.98
CA SER A 474 16.65 10.65 -4.48
C SER A 474 15.59 10.60 -5.61
N TYR A 475 15.81 9.81 -6.64
CA TYR A 475 14.91 9.72 -7.79
C TYR A 475 13.59 9.04 -7.42
N GLY A 476 12.55 9.83 -7.20
CA GLY A 476 11.21 9.32 -6.94
C GLY A 476 11.15 8.25 -5.85
N ASN A 477 10.73 7.03 -6.20
CA ASN A 477 10.69 5.90 -5.27
C ASN A 477 11.92 4.97 -5.33
N ALA A 478 12.87 5.23 -6.22
CA ALA A 478 14.09 4.45 -6.46
C ALA A 478 13.86 2.91 -6.52
N ASP A 479 12.67 2.45 -6.96
CA ASP A 479 12.29 1.03 -6.98
C ASP A 479 12.60 0.39 -8.34
N LEU A 480 13.69 -0.36 -8.44
CA LEU A 480 14.11 -1.08 -9.63
C LEU A 480 13.64 -2.55 -9.64
N SER A 481 12.73 -2.96 -8.76
CA SER A 481 12.27 -4.35 -8.64
C SER A 481 11.54 -4.90 -9.87
N GLY A 482 11.20 -4.04 -10.83
CA GLY A 482 10.64 -4.42 -12.14
C GLY A 482 11.62 -5.15 -13.06
N GLY A 483 12.91 -5.21 -12.69
CA GLY A 483 13.97 -5.84 -13.47
C GLY A 483 14.74 -4.85 -14.34
N ILE A 484 16.04 -5.13 -14.55
CA ILE A 484 17.02 -4.19 -15.13
C ILE A 484 16.64 -3.64 -16.51
N SER A 485 15.93 -4.39 -17.31
CA SER A 485 15.52 -3.98 -18.67
C SER A 485 14.19 -3.23 -18.74
N GLN A 486 13.40 -3.19 -17.64
CA GLN A 486 12.00 -2.73 -17.71
C GLN A 486 11.51 -1.96 -16.47
N TYR A 487 12.36 -1.70 -15.47
CA TYR A 487 11.95 -1.03 -14.22
C TYR A 487 11.32 0.36 -14.44
N TRP A 488 11.63 1.01 -15.56
CA TRP A 488 11.21 2.35 -15.94
C TRP A 488 9.93 2.39 -16.80
N ALA A 489 9.58 1.29 -17.52
CA ALA A 489 8.52 1.21 -18.50
C ALA A 489 7.21 0.72 -17.87
N GLU A 490 6.31 1.62 -17.49
CA GLU A 490 5.04 1.32 -16.78
C GLU A 490 5.19 0.26 -15.66
N SER A 491 6.34 0.29 -14.97
CA SER A 491 6.78 -0.73 -14.02
C SER A 491 7.01 -0.15 -12.61
N SER A 492 8.09 -0.55 -11.92
CA SER A 492 8.27 -0.27 -10.49
C SER A 492 8.80 1.13 -10.19
N LEU A 493 9.66 1.70 -11.04
CA LEU A 493 10.20 3.03 -10.86
C LEU A 493 9.12 4.09 -11.08
N LYS A 494 8.97 5.02 -10.15
CA LYS A 494 7.96 6.07 -10.18
C LYS A 494 8.54 7.41 -9.74
N ILE A 495 8.13 8.49 -10.43
CA ILE A 495 8.53 9.86 -10.12
C ILE A 495 7.38 10.82 -10.41
N SER A 496 7.31 11.94 -9.73
CA SER A 496 6.31 12.98 -9.95
C SER A 496 6.85 14.11 -10.85
N PRO A 497 5.95 14.89 -11.50
CA PRO A 497 6.35 16.07 -12.25
C PRO A 497 7.17 17.08 -11.42
N LEU A 498 6.81 17.28 -10.16
CA LEU A 498 7.55 18.15 -9.24
C LEU A 498 8.99 17.64 -9.03
N GLU A 499 9.16 16.34 -8.77
CA GLU A 499 10.50 15.75 -8.58
C GLU A 499 11.33 15.80 -9.86
N GLN A 500 10.72 15.63 -11.04
CA GLN A 500 11.42 15.78 -12.33
C GLN A 500 12.02 17.19 -12.49
N THR A 501 11.26 18.26 -12.18
CA THR A 501 11.76 19.63 -12.26
C THR A 501 12.87 19.89 -11.26
N GLN A 502 12.75 19.35 -10.03
CA GLN A 502 13.77 19.50 -8.99
C GLN A 502 15.08 18.80 -9.36
N LEU A 503 14.99 17.55 -9.87
CA LEU A 503 16.17 16.80 -10.28
C LEU A 503 16.87 17.41 -11.50
N LEU A 504 16.13 17.99 -12.45
CA LEU A 504 16.73 18.72 -13.57
C LEU A 504 17.48 19.97 -13.08
N ALA A 505 16.91 20.73 -12.14
CA ALA A 505 17.60 21.87 -11.54
C ALA A 505 18.88 21.43 -10.81
N GLN A 506 18.82 20.34 -10.02
CA GLN A 506 19.97 19.76 -9.33
C GLN A 506 21.07 19.27 -10.31
N LEU A 507 20.67 18.68 -11.45
CA LEU A 507 21.59 18.27 -12.51
C LEU A 507 22.37 19.49 -13.06
N LEU A 508 21.64 20.57 -13.34
CA LEU A 508 22.22 21.79 -13.92
C LEU A 508 23.12 22.56 -12.94
N ASP A 509 22.76 22.53 -11.65
CA ASP A 509 23.56 23.10 -10.56
C ASP A 509 24.72 22.18 -10.12
N ASN A 510 24.85 20.99 -10.74
CA ASN A 510 25.83 19.97 -10.36
C ASN A 510 25.78 19.60 -8.87
N ALA A 511 24.59 19.44 -8.32
CA ALA A 511 24.37 19.16 -6.90
C ALA A 511 24.97 17.82 -6.42
N TRP A 512 25.35 16.95 -7.35
CA TRP A 512 25.90 15.61 -7.07
C TRP A 512 27.41 15.51 -7.33
N ASP A 513 28.09 16.64 -7.58
CA ASP A 513 29.55 16.71 -7.83
C ASP A 513 30.02 15.82 -9.00
N CYS A 514 29.18 15.72 -10.03
CA CYS A 514 29.46 14.98 -11.26
C CYS A 514 30.55 15.71 -12.10
N ALA A 515 31.26 14.95 -12.94
CA ALA A 515 32.24 15.54 -13.84
C ALA A 515 31.55 16.51 -14.82
N PRO A 516 31.98 17.79 -14.93
CA PRO A 516 31.30 18.77 -15.77
C PRO A 516 31.16 18.38 -17.25
N LYS A 517 32.13 17.63 -17.80
CA LYS A 517 32.07 17.07 -19.15
C LYS A 517 30.93 16.09 -19.34
N ASN A 518 30.56 15.33 -18.30
CA ASN A 518 29.49 14.35 -18.34
C ASN A 518 28.11 15.02 -18.31
N ILE A 519 27.96 16.05 -17.47
CA ILE A 519 26.77 16.91 -17.47
C ILE A 519 26.58 17.56 -18.84
N GLN A 520 27.68 18.10 -19.43
CA GLN A 520 27.62 18.72 -20.73
C GLN A 520 27.22 17.71 -21.82
N ALA A 521 27.73 16.50 -21.79
CA ALA A 521 27.34 15.44 -22.74
C ALA A 521 25.84 15.09 -22.65
N VAL A 522 25.28 15.06 -21.43
CA VAL A 522 23.84 14.88 -21.23
C VAL A 522 23.06 16.08 -21.77
N LYS A 523 23.49 17.32 -21.49
CA LYS A 523 22.86 18.54 -22.03
C LYS A 523 22.87 18.53 -23.55
N ASP A 524 24.01 18.22 -24.18
CA ASP A 524 24.14 18.16 -25.65
C ASP A 524 23.22 17.11 -26.27
N ALA A 525 22.97 16.00 -25.56
CA ALA A 525 22.05 14.96 -25.98
C ALA A 525 20.57 15.35 -25.82
N LEU A 526 20.26 16.30 -24.93
CA LEU A 526 18.91 16.82 -24.69
C LEU A 526 18.56 18.05 -25.53
N TYR A 527 19.54 18.66 -26.23
CA TYR A 527 19.34 19.89 -26.98
C TYR A 527 18.37 19.69 -28.14
N LEU A 528 17.30 20.47 -28.18
CA LEU A 528 16.25 20.42 -29.18
C LEU A 528 16.34 21.58 -30.20
N GLY A 529 16.89 22.73 -29.80
CA GLY A 529 16.98 23.91 -30.65
C GLY A 529 16.67 25.21 -29.91
N GLU A 530 16.59 26.33 -30.67
CA GLU A 530 16.23 27.63 -30.15
C GLU A 530 14.71 27.79 -30.02
N PHE A 531 14.25 28.24 -28.84
CA PHE A 531 12.86 28.49 -28.56
C PHE A 531 12.67 29.72 -27.68
N LEU A 532 11.78 30.65 -28.05
CA LEU A 532 11.51 31.92 -27.36
C LEU A 532 12.75 32.82 -27.16
N GLY A 533 13.75 32.65 -28.02
CA GLY A 533 15.03 33.38 -27.91
C GLY A 533 16.00 32.82 -26.86
N GLY A 534 15.82 31.55 -26.49
CA GLY A 534 16.72 30.81 -25.62
C GLY A 534 16.91 29.39 -26.12
N SER A 535 17.80 28.64 -25.50
CA SER A 535 18.09 27.24 -25.85
C SER A 535 17.18 26.29 -25.11
N LEU A 536 16.43 25.46 -25.84
CA LEU A 536 15.50 24.46 -25.30
C LEU A 536 16.13 23.07 -25.27
N TYR A 537 15.96 22.41 -24.16
CA TYR A 537 16.41 21.05 -23.91
C TYR A 537 15.24 20.20 -23.40
N GLY A 538 15.14 18.94 -23.80
CA GLY A 538 14.05 18.11 -23.29
C GLY A 538 14.05 16.67 -23.75
N LYS A 539 13.21 15.88 -23.08
CA LYS A 539 13.01 14.45 -23.37
C LYS A 539 11.53 14.09 -23.26
N THR A 540 11.02 13.43 -24.29
CA THR A 540 9.68 12.80 -24.28
C THR A 540 9.72 11.44 -23.62
N GLY A 541 8.56 11.01 -23.09
CA GLY A 541 8.33 9.65 -22.62
C GLY A 541 6.88 9.26 -22.87
N THR A 542 6.64 8.08 -23.43
CA THR A 542 5.29 7.55 -23.60
C THR A 542 5.24 6.13 -23.07
N GLY A 543 4.38 5.93 -22.07
CA GLY A 543 4.05 4.64 -21.52
C GLY A 543 2.80 4.06 -22.16
N SER A 544 2.82 2.76 -22.47
CA SER A 544 1.64 2.08 -22.97
C SER A 544 1.43 0.73 -22.27
N THR A 545 0.15 0.34 -22.17
CA THR A 545 -0.25 -0.95 -21.60
C THR A 545 -1.25 -1.59 -22.54
N ALA A 546 -0.99 -2.82 -22.96
CA ALA A 546 -1.84 -3.55 -23.91
C ALA A 546 -2.13 -2.76 -25.22
N GLY A 547 -1.12 -2.06 -25.74
CA GLY A 547 -1.22 -1.30 -27.00
C GLY A 547 -1.95 0.04 -26.88
N GLN A 548 -2.29 0.48 -25.65
CA GLN A 548 -2.90 1.78 -25.40
C GLN A 548 -1.99 2.66 -24.55
N ASN A 549 -1.86 3.92 -24.92
CA ASN A 549 -1.07 4.87 -24.16
C ASN A 549 -1.75 5.18 -22.82
N THR A 550 -0.99 5.03 -21.74
CA THR A 550 -1.43 5.26 -20.37
C THR A 550 -0.79 6.47 -19.74
N ASN A 551 0.37 6.90 -20.29
CA ASN A 551 1.20 7.95 -19.71
C ASN A 551 1.98 8.68 -20.81
N GLY A 552 2.00 10.01 -20.76
CA GLY A 552 2.74 10.85 -21.70
C GLY A 552 3.55 11.89 -20.93
N TRP A 553 4.85 12.01 -21.22
CA TRP A 553 5.76 12.92 -20.57
C TRP A 553 6.48 13.84 -21.54
N PHE A 554 6.70 15.08 -21.13
CA PHE A 554 7.76 15.92 -21.65
C PHE A 554 8.41 16.65 -20.49
N VAL A 555 9.71 16.42 -20.27
CA VAL A 555 10.51 17.04 -19.24
C VAL A 555 11.71 17.72 -19.86
N GLY A 556 12.09 18.88 -19.32
CA GLY A 556 13.17 19.63 -19.91
C GLY A 556 13.45 20.94 -19.21
N PHE A 557 14.25 21.78 -19.86
CA PHE A 557 14.57 23.10 -19.38
C PHE A 557 14.80 24.09 -20.53
N LEU A 558 14.58 25.37 -20.27
CA LEU A 558 14.83 26.48 -21.16
C LEU A 558 15.88 27.38 -20.53
N GLU A 559 17.02 27.61 -21.20
CA GLU A 559 18.05 28.57 -20.82
C GLU A 559 17.89 29.84 -21.64
N LYS A 560 17.59 30.94 -20.98
CA LYS A 560 17.37 32.23 -21.62
C LYS A 560 17.75 33.38 -20.71
N ASP A 561 18.44 34.39 -21.23
CA ASP A 561 18.78 35.65 -20.54
C ASP A 561 19.46 35.46 -19.17
N GLY A 562 20.26 34.39 -19.04
CA GLY A 562 20.96 34.03 -17.80
C GLY A 562 20.07 33.38 -16.74
N ASN A 563 18.81 33.05 -17.04
CA ASN A 563 17.93 32.27 -16.19
C ASN A 563 17.66 30.88 -16.80
N THR A 564 17.30 29.96 -15.95
CA THR A 564 16.88 28.58 -16.34
C THR A 564 15.51 28.28 -15.77
N TRP A 565 14.62 27.83 -16.64
CA TRP A 565 13.32 27.32 -16.26
C TRP A 565 13.30 25.80 -16.48
N THR A 566 13.22 25.00 -15.43
CA THR A 566 12.99 23.56 -15.56
C THR A 566 11.50 23.25 -15.56
N PHE A 567 11.06 22.29 -16.36
CA PHE A 567 9.64 21.98 -16.48
C PHE A 567 9.36 20.48 -16.65
N ALA A 568 8.14 20.09 -16.27
CA ALA A 568 7.62 18.74 -16.51
C ALA A 568 6.12 18.81 -16.82
N ALA A 569 5.74 18.34 -18.00
CA ALA A 569 4.37 18.07 -18.40
C ALA A 569 4.09 16.56 -18.34
N ASN A 570 2.97 16.17 -17.73
CA ASN A 570 2.55 14.79 -17.66
C ASN A 570 1.07 14.65 -18.01
N LEU A 571 0.75 13.69 -18.88
CA LEU A 571 -0.60 13.28 -19.24
C LEU A 571 -0.85 11.85 -18.79
N GLN A 572 -2.03 11.56 -18.25
CA GLN A 572 -2.42 10.24 -17.76
C GLN A 572 -3.77 9.81 -18.36
N ALA A 573 -3.94 8.50 -18.62
CA ALA A 573 -5.24 7.96 -18.98
C ALA A 573 -6.22 8.14 -17.81
N GLY A 574 -7.39 8.70 -18.06
CA GLY A 574 -8.46 8.87 -17.08
C GLY A 574 -9.02 7.51 -16.64
N GLY A 575 -9.42 7.38 -15.36
CA GLY A 575 -9.97 6.13 -14.83
C GLY A 575 -11.27 5.63 -15.50
N SER A 576 -11.98 6.49 -16.26
CA SER A 576 -13.12 6.13 -17.10
C SER A 576 -12.70 5.47 -18.42
N ASP A 577 -11.56 5.87 -18.97
CA ASP A 577 -11.10 5.44 -20.30
C ASP A 577 -10.56 4.01 -20.26
N THR A 578 -9.93 3.60 -19.15
CA THR A 578 -9.45 2.22 -18.95
C THR A 578 -10.58 1.20 -18.77
N ALA A 579 -11.73 1.60 -18.21
CA ALA A 579 -12.90 0.74 -18.05
C ALA A 579 -13.64 0.55 -19.38
N GLN A 580 -13.69 1.58 -20.22
CA GLN A 580 -14.35 1.57 -21.53
C GLN A 580 -13.55 0.78 -22.57
N ALA A 581 -12.21 0.87 -22.54
CA ALA A 581 -11.31 0.08 -23.38
C ALA A 581 -11.38 -1.42 -23.06
N ALA A 582 -11.51 -1.79 -21.78
CA ALA A 582 -11.70 -3.19 -21.37
C ALA A 582 -13.06 -3.76 -21.82
N ALA A 583 -14.12 -2.93 -21.85
CA ALA A 583 -15.46 -3.33 -22.29
C ALA A 583 -15.57 -3.50 -23.81
N THR A 584 -14.86 -2.69 -24.61
CA THR A 584 -14.85 -2.79 -26.07
C THR A 584 -14.03 -3.99 -26.56
N ASP A 585 -12.94 -4.36 -25.87
CA ASP A 585 -12.16 -5.56 -26.23
C ASP A 585 -12.93 -6.86 -25.91
N ASP A 586 -13.73 -6.88 -24.84
CA ASP A 586 -14.60 -8.01 -24.49
C ASP A 586 -15.81 -8.14 -25.44
N ALA A 587 -16.32 -7.02 -25.98
CA ALA A 587 -17.36 -7.00 -26.99
C ALA A 587 -16.83 -7.43 -28.39
N ALA A 588 -15.61 -7.02 -28.75
CA ALA A 588 -14.96 -7.43 -30.00
C ALA A 588 -14.62 -8.94 -30.02
N ARG A 589 -14.26 -9.52 -28.87
CA ARG A 589 -13.99 -10.97 -28.76
C ARG A 589 -15.26 -11.84 -28.78
N ARG A 590 -16.40 -11.31 -28.36
CA ARG A 590 -17.70 -12.01 -28.45
C ARG A 590 -18.33 -11.95 -29.84
N GLY A 591 -17.94 -10.98 -30.69
CA GLY A 591 -18.43 -10.84 -32.06
C GLY A 591 -17.74 -11.70 -33.12
N THR A 592 -16.61 -12.36 -32.78
CA THR A 592 -15.80 -13.13 -33.74
C THR A 592 -15.99 -14.64 -33.71
N SER A 593 -16.95 -15.17 -32.93
CA SER A 593 -17.18 -16.62 -32.81
C SER A 593 -18.24 -17.21 -33.76
N ASP A 594 -18.95 -16.38 -34.57
CA ASP A 594 -20.07 -16.88 -35.38
C ASP A 594 -19.99 -16.69 -36.90
N ASP A 595 -18.85 -16.21 -37.48
CA ASP A 595 -18.75 -16.02 -38.94
C ASP A 595 -17.41 -16.48 -39.59
N ALA A 596 -16.91 -17.65 -39.20
CA ALA A 596 -15.74 -18.26 -39.83
C ALA A 596 -16.12 -19.51 -40.67
N ALA A 597 -17.03 -19.36 -41.63
CA ALA A 597 -17.22 -20.33 -42.70
C ALA A 597 -17.78 -19.64 -43.95
N ARG A 598 -16.95 -18.99 -44.73
CA ARG A 598 -17.05 -18.89 -46.19
C ARG A 598 -16.13 -17.82 -46.79
N THR A 599 -15.45 -18.29 -47.82
CA THR A 599 -14.71 -17.55 -48.86
C THR A 599 -13.26 -17.14 -48.59
N GLY A 600 -12.37 -17.96 -49.16
CA GLY A 600 -11.00 -17.57 -49.43
C GLY A 600 -10.93 -16.63 -50.64
N SER A 601 -10.05 -15.65 -50.56
CA SER A 601 -9.23 -15.17 -51.67
C SER A 601 -8.17 -14.19 -51.16
N SER A 602 -6.97 -14.37 -51.69
CA SER A 602 -5.74 -13.63 -51.50
C SER A 602 -5.85 -12.13 -51.74
N SER A 603 -5.23 -11.33 -50.88
CA SER A 603 -4.35 -10.23 -51.32
C SER A 603 -3.56 -9.66 -50.13
N ALA A 604 -2.27 -9.50 -50.38
CA ALA A 604 -1.27 -9.02 -49.45
C ALA A 604 -1.37 -7.51 -49.18
N SER A 605 -0.83 -7.12 -48.03
CA SER A 605 -0.18 -5.83 -47.78
C SER A 605 -1.04 -4.56 -47.80
N ALA A 606 -1.49 -4.15 -46.62
CA ALA A 606 -1.52 -2.73 -46.24
C ALA A 606 -1.33 -2.64 -44.72
N ALA A 607 -0.20 -2.07 -44.34
CA ALA A 607 0.09 -1.75 -42.93
C ALA A 607 -1.05 -0.91 -42.35
N ARG A 608 -1.73 -1.44 -41.36
CA ARG A 608 -2.75 -0.70 -40.60
C ARG A 608 -2.05 0.30 -39.66
N THR A 609 -1.81 1.51 -40.15
CA THR A 609 -1.65 2.72 -39.34
C THR A 609 -3.04 3.19 -38.91
N GLY A 610 -3.59 2.56 -37.87
CA GLY A 610 -4.83 2.95 -37.24
C GLY A 610 -4.64 2.96 -35.76
N GLY A 611 -3.72 3.83 -35.25
CA GLY A 611 -3.72 4.21 -33.85
C GLY A 611 -5.02 4.96 -33.55
N SER A 612 -5.80 4.51 -32.54
CA SER A 612 -7.04 5.16 -32.17
C SER A 612 -6.74 6.63 -31.82
N SER A 613 -7.70 7.54 -32.05
CA SER A 613 -7.56 8.97 -31.74
C SER A 613 -7.12 9.23 -30.29
N ASP A 614 -7.40 8.30 -29.38
CA ASP A 614 -7.07 8.39 -27.95
C ASP A 614 -5.57 8.16 -27.68
N ASN A 615 -4.88 7.30 -28.43
CA ASN A 615 -3.43 7.12 -28.29
C ASN A 615 -2.64 8.40 -28.65
N ALA A 616 -3.14 9.19 -29.62
CA ALA A 616 -2.51 10.45 -29.97
C ALA A 616 -2.71 11.54 -28.89
N ARG A 617 -3.77 11.45 -28.09
CA ARG A 617 -4.08 12.41 -27.02
C ARG A 617 -3.23 12.24 -25.77
N ILE A 618 -2.73 11.02 -25.51
CA ILE A 618 -1.89 10.68 -24.35
C ILE A 618 -0.56 10.17 -24.88
N SER A 619 0.39 11.08 -25.09
CA SER A 619 1.71 10.77 -25.65
C SER A 619 2.73 11.81 -25.18
N GLY A 620 4.00 11.50 -25.28
CA GLY A 620 5.08 12.44 -25.04
C GLY A 620 5.02 13.64 -25.96
N PHE A 621 4.61 13.44 -27.22
CA PHE A 621 4.41 14.55 -28.17
C PHE A 621 3.27 15.47 -27.73
N ALA A 622 2.14 14.95 -27.26
CA ALA A 622 1.05 15.77 -26.74
C ALA A 622 1.45 16.52 -25.47
N ALA A 623 2.25 15.90 -24.58
CA ALA A 623 2.80 16.56 -23.41
C ALA A 623 3.79 17.69 -23.80
N ALA A 624 4.60 17.49 -24.88
CA ALA A 624 5.50 18.51 -25.38
C ALA A 624 4.72 19.73 -25.93
N GLN A 625 3.63 19.52 -26.66
CA GLN A 625 2.79 20.62 -27.13
C GLN A 625 2.28 21.49 -25.97
N ILE A 626 1.76 20.85 -24.92
CA ILE A 626 1.28 21.55 -23.72
C ILE A 626 2.41 22.34 -23.03
N ALA A 627 3.59 21.72 -22.90
CA ALA A 627 4.71 22.37 -22.26
C ALA A 627 5.22 23.58 -23.01
N LEU A 628 5.35 23.49 -24.36
CA LEU A 628 5.77 24.60 -25.19
C LEU A 628 4.79 25.78 -25.11
N GLU A 629 3.49 25.50 -25.19
CA GLU A 629 2.44 26.51 -25.07
C GLU A 629 2.41 27.15 -23.68
N ALA A 630 2.60 26.36 -22.61
CA ALA A 630 2.74 26.87 -21.26
C ALA A 630 3.96 27.80 -21.13
N LEU A 631 5.12 27.44 -21.68
CA LEU A 631 6.32 28.28 -21.70
C LEU A 631 6.10 29.61 -22.45
N GLU A 632 5.35 29.61 -23.57
CA GLU A 632 5.00 30.86 -24.29
C GLU A 632 4.16 31.80 -23.39
N ILE A 633 3.19 31.25 -22.65
CA ILE A 633 2.34 32.02 -21.73
C ILE A 633 3.20 32.65 -20.62
N TYR A 634 4.07 31.86 -20.00
CA TYR A 634 4.93 32.36 -18.92
C TYR A 634 5.96 33.41 -19.41
N ASN A 635 6.57 33.17 -20.58
CA ASN A 635 7.49 34.15 -21.18
C ASN A 635 6.78 35.48 -21.51
N SER A 636 5.56 35.42 -22.03
CA SER A 636 4.78 36.64 -22.34
C SER A 636 4.40 37.42 -21.08
N SER A 637 4.00 36.71 -20.02
CA SER A 637 3.66 37.32 -18.73
C SER A 637 4.88 37.99 -18.06
N ALA A 638 6.06 37.38 -18.13
CA ALA A 638 7.30 37.92 -17.60
C ALA A 638 7.72 39.21 -18.35
N GLN A 639 7.55 39.27 -19.66
CA GLN A 639 7.84 40.44 -20.46
C GLN A 639 6.91 41.61 -20.13
N VAL A 640 5.62 41.38 -19.90
CA VAL A 640 4.64 42.40 -19.50
C VAL A 640 4.98 42.96 -18.13
N CYS A 641 5.36 42.11 -17.16
CA CYS A 641 5.79 42.55 -15.84
C CYS A 641 7.10 43.37 -15.87
N ALA A 642 8.08 42.99 -16.70
CA ALA A 642 9.33 43.72 -16.87
C ALA A 642 9.10 45.12 -17.51
N HIS A 643 8.22 45.20 -18.50
CA HIS A 643 7.88 46.48 -19.15
C HIS A 643 7.12 47.42 -18.20
N ALA A 644 6.19 46.88 -17.42
CA ALA A 644 5.48 47.63 -16.39
C ALA A 644 6.42 48.17 -15.29
N ALA A 645 7.41 47.38 -14.88
CA ALA A 645 8.40 47.77 -13.89
C ALA A 645 9.38 48.88 -14.41
N GLN A 646 9.65 48.87 -15.71
CA GLN A 646 10.43 49.97 -16.35
C GLN A 646 9.62 51.26 -16.48
N THR A 647 8.34 51.18 -16.79
CA THR A 647 7.43 52.35 -16.94
C THR A 647 7.13 53.03 -15.60
N VAL A 648 7.27 52.34 -14.47
CA VAL A 648 7.08 52.90 -13.12
C VAL A 648 8.38 53.55 -12.61
N ARG A 649 9.54 53.30 -13.24
CA ARG A 649 10.84 53.90 -12.88
C ARG A 649 11.23 55.12 -13.73
N THR A 650 10.46 55.43 -14.78
CA THR A 650 10.56 56.67 -15.57
C THR A 650 9.43 57.64 -15.15
#